data_9ea468487ced40062b088f29d78379be
#
_entry.id   9ea468487ced40062b088f29d78379be
#
_cell.length_a   1.000
_cell.length_b   1.000
_cell.length_c   1.000
_cell.angle_alpha   90.00
_cell.angle_beta   90.00
_cell.angle_gamma   90.00
#
_symmetry.space_group_name_H-M   'P 1'
#
loop_
_entity.id
_entity.type
_entity.pdbx_description
1 polymer ?
#
loop_
_entity_poly.entity_id
_entity_poly.type
_entity_poly.pdbx_seq_one_letter_code
_entity_poly.pdbx_strand_id
1 'polypeptide(L)'
;MSDYDVTVIDSEEILSSFIQDTCTDDINRIRREYPNYRSLHIDIKSLRDYSKEGAMVVDKILHRPRDMKDTIIGALVLDKIIFDEEEKSRNIEVRYIHLPDKLPIREIRSDSINTLISVEGMVKQVTDVKPEVVVAMFQCSSCGHRVREPQEIGEMKFPPDTCPTCGGKRYEPLPHHHQYKDIQKLRVQESPEGLRAGEQPRTIEVKLEDELVDSVTAGMRCTINGILCPIPQGKKSLVYDLYIDCCSIEKERDTYSELEITPEDVDRIMEIAADPDLFTKIGQSIAPSVYGNEVVKEAITLMLFGGVRKVLPSGDILRGDSHILLVGDPGIAKSQLLRRLVSISPRSAYVSGRGASAAGLTAAAVKEEFGGESRWVLEAGALVMADGGIAAVDEMDKMNKDDRSGLHEAMESQTISISKAGINATLQCRCALIGAANPKMGRFDDYMSLGEQIDMPPSLLSRFDLIFILTDKPNVKTDYDIGRHILGLHRKGQMLNSGEVVLEESMTPYDTETLRKYIAYAKSHVFPIGDEQTDAMILDHYVRIRGLSGKDKPITIAPRQLEALVRLSEASARVRLSDRIEIEDVKRALSIFDACMKQVAYDSETGMFDIDRVMTSTPKKTRDNVVALLDIVRKHADGLGYATREQVVISLMATGKPIDEAEALIDKALQATVIMEPRRGYLKVV
;
A
#
# COMPACT_ATOMS: atom_id res chain seq x y z
N MET A 1 -3.19 40.02 -44.23
CA MET A 1 -2.75 39.58 -42.89
C MET A 1 -4.01 39.12 -42.22
N SER A 2 -4.12 37.86 -41.98
CA SER A 2 -5.30 37.25 -41.34
C SER A 2 -5.22 37.42 -39.83
N ASP A 3 -6.36 37.52 -39.15
CA ASP A 3 -6.45 37.61 -37.68
C ASP A 3 -5.64 36.50 -36.92
N TYR A 4 -5.15 35.50 -37.62
CA TYR A 4 -4.31 34.43 -37.12
C TYR A 4 -2.85 34.84 -36.76
N ASP A 5 -2.28 35.79 -37.53
CA ASP A 5 -0.88 36.21 -37.33
C ASP A 5 -0.74 37.15 -36.12
N VAL A 6 -1.73 37.99 -35.87
CA VAL A 6 -1.72 38.91 -34.71
C VAL A 6 -1.87 38.15 -33.38
N THR A 7 -2.69 37.09 -33.38
CA THR A 7 -2.86 36.27 -32.15
C THR A 7 -1.66 35.40 -31.81
N VAL A 8 -0.78 35.07 -32.75
CA VAL A 8 0.45 34.30 -32.48
C VAL A 8 1.52 35.19 -31.84
N ILE A 9 1.70 36.41 -32.32
CA ILE A 9 2.68 37.36 -31.78
C ILE A 9 2.37 37.69 -30.31
N ASP A 10 1.11 38.00 -29.97
CA ASP A 10 0.67 38.26 -28.61
C ASP A 10 0.95 37.07 -27.67
N SER A 11 0.82 35.83 -28.16
CA SER A 11 1.06 34.63 -27.36
C SER A 11 2.55 34.39 -27.09
N GLU A 12 3.43 34.70 -28.05
CA GLU A 12 4.88 34.58 -27.88
C GLU A 12 5.44 35.57 -26.85
N GLU A 13 5.00 36.84 -26.88
CA GLU A 13 5.43 37.88 -25.92
C GLU A 13 5.02 37.53 -24.48
N ILE A 14 3.78 37.04 -24.28
CA ILE A 14 3.28 36.64 -22.96
C ILE A 14 4.07 35.46 -22.43
N LEU A 15 4.30 34.44 -23.27
CA LEU A 15 5.06 33.25 -22.89
C LEU A 15 6.52 33.60 -22.57
N SER A 16 7.14 34.46 -23.39
CA SER A 16 8.52 34.93 -23.14
C SER A 16 8.64 35.61 -21.79
N SER A 17 7.75 36.57 -21.47
CA SER A 17 7.72 37.28 -20.21
C SER A 17 7.49 36.32 -19.03
N PHE A 18 6.52 35.42 -19.14
CA PHE A 18 6.21 34.43 -18.10
C PHE A 18 7.39 33.49 -17.84
N ILE A 19 8.05 32.99 -18.88
CA ILE A 19 9.20 32.08 -18.73
C ILE A 19 10.37 32.78 -18.06
N GLN A 20 10.65 34.04 -18.42
CA GLN A 20 11.72 34.81 -17.79
C GLN A 20 11.45 35.09 -16.31
N ASP A 21 10.20 35.39 -15.94
CA ASP A 21 9.84 35.75 -14.57
C ASP A 21 9.72 34.56 -13.64
N THR A 22 9.16 33.43 -14.12
CA THR A 22 8.79 32.29 -13.26
C THR A 22 9.69 31.07 -13.40
N CYS A 23 10.30 30.82 -14.55
CA CYS A 23 11.07 29.59 -14.81
C CYS A 23 12.59 29.76 -14.60
N THR A 24 13.02 30.72 -13.78
CA THR A 24 14.44 31.06 -13.60
C THR A 24 15.30 29.89 -13.13
N ASP A 25 14.76 29.07 -12.24
CA ASP A 25 15.48 27.90 -11.69
C ASP A 25 15.71 26.84 -12.74
N ASP A 26 14.70 26.53 -13.56
CA ASP A 26 14.81 25.59 -14.67
C ASP A 26 15.78 26.09 -15.74
N ILE A 27 15.72 27.38 -16.09
CA ILE A 27 16.64 28.01 -17.03
C ILE A 27 18.09 27.86 -16.56
N ASN A 28 18.35 28.13 -15.29
CA ASN A 28 19.69 28.00 -14.70
C ASN A 28 20.15 26.56 -14.63
N ARG A 29 19.24 25.62 -14.40
CA ARG A 29 19.54 24.20 -14.39
C ARG A 29 19.85 23.68 -15.80
N ILE A 30 19.02 24.01 -16.78
CA ILE A 30 19.23 23.63 -18.18
C ILE A 30 20.60 24.16 -18.64
N ARG A 31 20.96 25.42 -18.38
CA ARG A 31 22.26 25.99 -18.75
C ARG A 31 23.46 25.24 -18.19
N ARG A 32 23.33 24.68 -16.97
CA ARG A 32 24.41 23.95 -16.29
C ARG A 32 24.53 22.50 -16.72
N GLU A 33 23.40 21.82 -16.94
CA GLU A 33 23.34 20.37 -17.09
C GLU A 33 23.11 19.92 -18.55
N TYR A 34 22.96 20.85 -19.51
CA TYR A 34 22.81 20.52 -20.94
C TYR A 34 24.03 19.73 -21.46
N PRO A 35 23.87 18.66 -22.29
CA PRO A 35 22.63 18.17 -22.88
C PRO A 35 21.85 17.14 -22.04
N ASN A 36 22.33 16.78 -20.85
CA ASN A 36 21.76 15.71 -20.03
C ASN A 36 20.39 16.10 -19.41
N TYR A 37 20.16 17.41 -19.22
CA TYR A 37 18.89 17.94 -18.74
C TYR A 37 18.39 19.02 -19.70
N ARG A 38 17.17 18.84 -20.23
CA ARG A 38 16.58 19.68 -21.28
C ARG A 38 15.14 20.08 -21.02
N SER A 39 14.58 19.72 -19.87
CA SER A 39 13.16 19.91 -19.55
C SER A 39 12.90 21.30 -18.97
N LEU A 40 12.02 22.06 -19.61
CA LEU A 40 11.46 23.33 -19.13
C LEU A 40 10.05 23.09 -18.62
N HIS A 41 9.80 23.31 -17.33
CA HIS A 41 8.50 23.11 -16.72
C HIS A 41 7.68 24.40 -16.78
N ILE A 42 6.49 24.31 -17.38
CA ILE A 42 5.50 25.38 -17.44
C ILE A 42 4.35 25.03 -16.53
N ASP A 43 4.22 25.77 -15.43
CA ASP A 43 3.12 25.63 -14.49
C ASP A 43 1.88 26.32 -15.07
N ILE A 44 0.91 25.49 -15.47
CA ILE A 44 -0.33 25.95 -16.12
C ILE A 44 -1.20 26.78 -15.17
N LYS A 45 -1.21 26.44 -13.88
CA LYS A 45 -1.94 27.20 -12.88
C LYS A 45 -1.34 28.60 -12.71
N SER A 46 -0.03 28.69 -12.55
CA SER A 46 0.69 29.97 -12.44
C SER A 46 0.56 30.82 -13.71
N LEU A 47 0.59 30.21 -14.90
CA LEU A 47 0.38 30.92 -16.17
C LEU A 47 -1.03 31.48 -16.29
N ARG A 48 -2.05 30.73 -15.81
CA ARG A 48 -3.45 31.18 -15.80
C ARG A 48 -3.65 32.40 -14.88
N ASP A 49 -2.96 32.39 -13.74
CA ASP A 49 -3.07 33.46 -12.75
C ASP A 49 -2.17 34.67 -13.06
N TYR A 50 -1.22 34.53 -13.99
CA TYR A 50 -0.24 35.55 -14.37
C TYR A 50 -0.91 36.78 -15.03
N SER A 51 -1.83 36.57 -15.98
CA SER A 51 -2.56 37.64 -16.63
C SER A 51 -3.89 37.14 -17.25
N LYS A 52 -4.77 38.05 -17.63
CA LYS A 52 -6.01 37.69 -18.34
C LYS A 52 -5.72 37.03 -19.70
N GLU A 53 -4.69 37.49 -20.37
CA GLU A 53 -4.21 36.95 -21.64
C GLU A 53 -3.55 35.59 -21.40
N GLY A 54 -2.87 35.38 -20.25
CA GLY A 54 -2.34 34.10 -19.82
C GLY A 54 -3.40 33.00 -19.74
N ALA A 55 -4.61 33.32 -19.26
CA ALA A 55 -5.74 32.38 -19.24
C ALA A 55 -6.14 31.95 -20.67
N MET A 56 -6.08 32.86 -21.66
CA MET A 56 -6.37 32.52 -23.06
C MET A 56 -5.26 31.66 -23.69
N VAL A 57 -4.00 31.88 -23.28
CA VAL A 57 -2.87 31.06 -23.70
C VAL A 57 -2.99 29.64 -23.14
N VAL A 58 -3.41 29.50 -21.88
CA VAL A 58 -3.70 28.20 -21.26
C VAL A 58 -4.77 27.45 -22.04
N ASP A 59 -5.88 28.09 -22.42
CA ASP A 59 -6.92 27.45 -23.22
C ASP A 59 -6.39 26.96 -24.58
N LYS A 60 -5.52 27.74 -25.23
CA LYS A 60 -4.83 27.30 -26.46
C LYS A 60 -3.90 26.12 -26.21
N ILE A 61 -3.16 26.10 -25.08
CA ILE A 61 -2.28 24.99 -24.72
C ILE A 61 -3.08 23.70 -24.53
N LEU A 62 -4.22 23.75 -23.84
CA LEU A 62 -5.07 22.59 -23.59
C LEU A 62 -5.63 22.00 -24.90
N HIS A 63 -6.08 22.83 -25.83
CA HIS A 63 -6.73 22.37 -27.07
C HIS A 63 -5.74 22.11 -28.22
N ARG A 64 -4.58 22.79 -28.28
CA ARG A 64 -3.58 22.68 -29.34
C ARG A 64 -2.16 22.61 -28.77
N PRO A 65 -1.84 21.59 -27.98
CA PRO A 65 -0.57 21.54 -27.23
C PRO A 65 0.66 21.47 -28.14
N ARG A 66 0.57 20.83 -29.31
CA ARG A 66 1.69 20.73 -30.27
C ARG A 66 2.02 22.07 -30.91
N ASP A 67 1.03 22.79 -31.39
CA ASP A 67 1.21 24.12 -31.99
C ASP A 67 1.80 25.10 -30.96
N MET A 68 1.31 25.00 -29.71
CA MET A 68 1.79 25.84 -28.60
C MET A 68 3.20 25.48 -28.16
N LYS A 69 3.61 24.20 -28.23
CA LYS A 69 5.02 23.79 -28.02
C LYS A 69 5.94 24.48 -29.02
N ASP A 70 5.56 24.53 -30.29
CA ASP A 70 6.35 25.20 -31.31
C ASP A 70 6.40 26.72 -31.07
N THR A 71 5.32 27.33 -30.62
CA THR A 71 5.25 28.74 -30.22
C THR A 71 6.20 29.05 -29.05
N ILE A 72 6.19 28.18 -28.01
CA ILE A 72 7.11 28.34 -26.86
C ILE A 72 8.55 28.21 -27.29
N ILE A 73 8.88 27.22 -28.13
CA ILE A 73 10.23 27.06 -28.66
C ILE A 73 10.61 28.27 -29.52
N GLY A 74 9.67 28.82 -30.30
CA GLY A 74 9.85 30.06 -31.04
C GLY A 74 10.24 31.23 -30.14
N ALA A 75 9.52 31.44 -29.05
CA ALA A 75 9.81 32.46 -28.04
C ALA A 75 11.22 32.29 -27.42
N LEU A 76 11.59 31.03 -27.07
CA LEU A 76 12.92 30.72 -26.53
C LEU A 76 14.06 31.05 -27.50
N VAL A 77 13.82 30.84 -28.80
CA VAL A 77 14.80 31.13 -29.85
C VAL A 77 14.91 32.64 -30.12
N LEU A 78 13.76 33.32 -30.28
CA LEU A 78 13.72 34.74 -30.61
C LEU A 78 14.35 35.62 -29.56
N ASP A 79 13.97 35.39 -28.29
CA ASP A 79 14.41 36.19 -27.16
C ASP A 79 15.70 35.68 -26.50
N LYS A 80 16.27 34.59 -27.05
CA LYS A 80 17.52 33.97 -26.53
C LYS A 80 17.48 33.71 -25.02
N ILE A 81 16.35 33.25 -24.54
CA ILE A 81 16.07 33.15 -23.09
C ILE A 81 17.04 32.17 -22.41
N ILE A 82 17.35 31.01 -23.08
CA ILE A 82 18.17 29.97 -22.48
C ILE A 82 19.54 29.91 -23.14
N PHE A 83 19.62 29.87 -24.46
CA PHE A 83 20.83 29.80 -25.24
C PHE A 83 20.83 30.80 -26.39
N ASP A 84 22.03 31.31 -26.74
CA ASP A 84 22.22 32.14 -27.94
C ASP A 84 22.18 31.33 -29.23
N GLU A 85 22.44 30.00 -29.15
CA GLU A 85 22.46 29.09 -30.29
C GLU A 85 21.04 28.53 -30.53
N GLU A 86 20.48 28.83 -31.70
CA GLU A 86 19.14 28.39 -32.11
C GLU A 86 18.97 26.86 -32.04
N GLU A 87 19.96 26.10 -32.48
CA GLU A 87 19.91 24.62 -32.48
C GLU A 87 19.77 24.03 -31.07
N LYS A 88 20.39 24.63 -30.05
CA LYS A 88 20.28 24.21 -28.67
C LYS A 88 18.91 24.58 -28.08
N SER A 89 18.40 25.76 -28.40
CA SER A 89 17.09 26.22 -27.94
C SER A 89 15.96 25.38 -28.54
N ARG A 90 16.08 24.92 -29.80
CA ARG A 90 15.12 24.01 -30.43
C ARG A 90 15.12 22.60 -29.84
N ASN A 91 16.15 22.22 -29.11
CA ASN A 91 16.30 20.88 -28.51
C ASN A 91 15.79 20.82 -27.05
N ILE A 92 15.03 21.83 -26.59
CA ILE A 92 14.44 21.91 -25.27
C ILE A 92 13.08 21.21 -25.29
N GLU A 93 12.83 20.39 -24.26
CA GLU A 93 11.57 19.71 -24.05
C GLU A 93 10.67 20.52 -23.10
N VAL A 94 9.47 20.87 -23.57
CA VAL A 94 8.46 21.59 -22.78
C VAL A 94 7.62 20.61 -21.98
N ARG A 95 7.55 20.80 -20.66
CA ARG A 95 6.82 19.98 -19.70
C ARG A 95 5.71 20.80 -19.07
N TYR A 96 4.46 20.40 -19.26
CA TYR A 96 3.30 21.06 -18.65
C TYR A 96 2.97 20.44 -17.31
N ILE A 97 2.90 21.22 -16.24
CA ILE A 97 2.61 20.76 -14.87
C ILE A 97 1.40 21.50 -14.28
N HIS A 98 0.78 20.90 -13.26
CA HIS A 98 -0.37 21.46 -12.53
C HIS A 98 -1.55 21.87 -13.45
N LEU A 99 -2.01 20.95 -14.29
CA LEU A 99 -3.20 21.17 -15.12
C LEU A 99 -4.43 21.36 -14.22
N PRO A 100 -5.37 22.25 -14.62
CA PRO A 100 -6.51 22.61 -13.77
C PRO A 100 -7.48 21.47 -13.53
N ASP A 101 -7.74 20.64 -14.56
CA ASP A 101 -8.75 19.60 -14.51
C ASP A 101 -8.12 18.22 -14.70
N LYS A 102 -8.43 17.29 -13.80
CA LYS A 102 -8.07 15.89 -13.90
C LYS A 102 -9.20 15.12 -14.57
N LEU A 103 -8.92 14.44 -15.68
CA LEU A 103 -9.89 13.66 -16.43
C LEU A 103 -9.83 12.19 -16.02
N PRO A 104 -10.92 11.60 -15.47
CA PRO A 104 -10.99 10.18 -15.19
C PRO A 104 -10.81 9.34 -16.46
N ILE A 105 -10.06 8.23 -16.40
CA ILE A 105 -9.78 7.36 -17.58
C ILE A 105 -11.09 6.90 -18.24
N ARG A 106 -12.14 6.67 -17.44
CA ARG A 106 -13.47 6.26 -17.93
C ARG A 106 -14.21 7.33 -18.73
N GLU A 107 -13.85 8.60 -18.55
CA GLU A 107 -14.48 9.74 -19.23
C GLU A 107 -13.75 10.16 -20.51
N ILE A 108 -12.61 9.56 -20.79
CA ILE A 108 -11.88 9.79 -22.04
C ILE A 108 -12.75 9.38 -23.23
N ARG A 109 -12.97 10.32 -24.18
CA ARG A 109 -13.76 10.15 -25.40
C ARG A 109 -13.01 10.74 -26.60
N SER A 110 -13.63 10.61 -27.77
CA SER A 110 -13.10 11.13 -29.04
C SER A 110 -12.84 12.65 -29.03
N ASP A 111 -13.57 13.39 -28.24
CA ASP A 111 -13.44 14.85 -28.16
C ASP A 111 -12.13 15.30 -27.51
N SER A 112 -11.54 14.41 -26.70
CA SER A 112 -10.25 14.66 -26.04
C SER A 112 -9.03 14.30 -26.92
N ILE A 113 -9.23 13.78 -28.14
CA ILE A 113 -8.11 13.41 -29.03
C ILE A 113 -7.35 14.66 -29.47
N ASN A 114 -6.00 14.58 -29.40
CA ASN A 114 -5.06 15.67 -29.67
C ASN A 114 -5.14 16.85 -28.69
N THR A 115 -5.82 16.71 -27.54
CA THR A 115 -5.81 17.70 -26.47
C THR A 115 -4.82 17.30 -25.37
N LEU A 116 -4.37 18.26 -24.59
CA LEU A 116 -3.57 18.04 -23.40
C LEU A 116 -4.52 17.67 -22.26
N ILE A 117 -4.35 16.48 -21.70
CA ILE A 117 -5.15 15.96 -20.59
C ILE A 117 -4.29 15.63 -19.39
N SER A 118 -4.87 15.70 -18.20
CA SER A 118 -4.29 15.24 -16.96
C SER A 118 -5.06 14.03 -16.46
N VAL A 119 -4.36 12.93 -16.23
CA VAL A 119 -4.95 11.66 -15.79
C VAL A 119 -4.27 11.22 -14.51
N GLU A 120 -5.06 10.94 -13.49
CA GLU A 120 -4.57 10.36 -12.24
C GLU A 120 -4.81 8.86 -12.21
N GLY A 121 -3.80 8.13 -11.77
CA GLY A 121 -3.92 6.69 -11.64
C GLY A 121 -2.69 6.02 -11.07
N MET A 122 -2.81 4.70 -10.93
CA MET A 122 -1.72 3.87 -10.46
C MET A 122 -1.04 3.17 -11.63
N VAL A 123 0.28 3.16 -11.62
CA VAL A 123 1.08 2.44 -12.61
C VAL A 123 0.94 0.94 -12.36
N LYS A 124 0.19 0.26 -13.22
CA LYS A 124 0.00 -1.19 -13.15
C LYS A 124 1.18 -1.95 -13.72
N GLN A 125 1.72 -1.46 -14.84
CA GLN A 125 2.77 -2.15 -15.60
C GLN A 125 3.75 -1.15 -16.19
N VAL A 126 5.02 -1.58 -16.31
CA VAL A 126 6.11 -0.80 -16.90
C VAL A 126 6.88 -1.72 -17.84
N THR A 127 7.20 -1.25 -19.07
CA THR A 127 8.07 -1.99 -19.99
C THR A 127 9.54 -1.67 -19.75
N ASP A 128 10.44 -2.47 -20.33
CA ASP A 128 11.84 -2.08 -20.44
C ASP A 128 12.01 -0.85 -21.33
N VAL A 129 13.10 -0.14 -21.09
CA VAL A 129 13.53 0.98 -21.94
C VAL A 129 14.00 0.46 -23.29
N LYS A 130 13.53 1.07 -24.37
CA LYS A 130 13.92 0.72 -25.76
C LYS A 130 14.29 1.95 -26.53
N PRO A 131 15.32 1.87 -27.38
CA PRO A 131 15.61 2.93 -28.34
C PRO A 131 14.61 2.91 -29.49
N GLU A 132 13.94 4.01 -29.75
CA GLU A 132 13.08 4.27 -30.90
C GLU A 132 13.84 5.16 -31.92
N VAL A 133 13.75 4.84 -33.21
CA VAL A 133 14.37 5.64 -34.26
C VAL A 133 13.50 6.86 -34.53
N VAL A 134 14.03 8.05 -34.29
CA VAL A 134 13.34 9.32 -34.56
C VAL A 134 13.69 9.81 -35.97
N VAL A 135 14.98 9.71 -36.37
CA VAL A 135 15.43 10.03 -37.70
C VAL A 135 16.24 8.85 -38.24
N ALA A 136 15.73 8.26 -39.29
CA ALA A 136 16.44 7.18 -39.98
C ALA A 136 17.39 7.74 -41.05
N MET A 137 18.60 7.22 -41.06
CA MET A 137 19.60 7.52 -42.11
C MET A 137 19.62 6.38 -43.13
N PHE A 138 19.45 6.73 -44.38
CA PHE A 138 19.49 5.80 -45.50
C PHE A 138 20.63 6.17 -46.45
N GLN A 139 21.18 5.16 -47.10
CA GLN A 139 22.20 5.36 -48.14
C GLN A 139 21.72 4.74 -49.46
N CYS A 140 21.84 5.49 -50.53
CA CYS A 140 21.56 4.97 -51.87
C CYS A 140 22.60 3.91 -52.25
N SER A 141 22.17 2.70 -52.59
CA SER A 141 23.03 1.58 -52.96
C SER A 141 23.81 1.85 -54.27
N SER A 142 23.38 2.80 -55.13
CA SER A 142 23.98 3.09 -56.41
C SER A 142 25.05 4.19 -56.35
N CYS A 143 24.85 5.26 -55.57
CA CYS A 143 25.78 6.42 -55.57
C CYS A 143 26.30 6.79 -54.18
N GLY A 144 25.86 6.10 -53.13
CA GLY A 144 26.32 6.39 -51.76
C GLY A 144 25.71 7.65 -51.12
N HIS A 145 24.80 8.35 -51.80
CA HIS A 145 24.15 9.53 -51.26
C HIS A 145 23.34 9.18 -49.99
N ARG A 146 23.48 9.99 -48.94
CA ARG A 146 22.81 9.78 -47.66
C ARG A 146 21.59 10.70 -47.54
N VAL A 147 20.46 10.10 -47.10
CA VAL A 147 19.19 10.80 -46.91
C VAL A 147 18.76 10.61 -45.46
N ARG A 148 18.34 11.68 -44.83
CA ARG A 148 17.70 11.67 -43.51
C ARG A 148 16.18 11.67 -43.69
N GLU A 149 15.48 10.71 -43.06
CA GLU A 149 14.05 10.63 -43.14
C GLU A 149 13.49 10.63 -41.71
N PRO A 150 12.72 11.65 -41.30
CA PRO A 150 12.03 11.65 -40.03
C PRO A 150 11.06 10.49 -39.98
N GLN A 151 11.00 9.80 -38.82
CA GLN A 151 10.14 8.67 -38.63
C GLN A 151 8.91 9.09 -37.84
N GLU A 152 7.74 8.56 -38.20
CA GLU A 152 6.49 8.71 -37.50
C GLU A 152 6.14 7.40 -36.78
N ILE A 153 5.22 7.46 -35.82
CA ILE A 153 4.80 6.27 -35.06
C ILE A 153 4.20 5.25 -36.02
N GLY A 154 4.73 4.03 -36.02
CA GLY A 154 4.26 2.94 -36.86
C GLY A 154 5.35 2.16 -37.54
N GLU A 155 5.28 2.05 -38.88
CA GLU A 155 6.29 1.36 -39.66
C GLU A 155 7.38 2.32 -40.09
N MET A 156 8.62 1.77 -40.26
CA MET A 156 9.77 2.56 -40.76
C MET A 156 9.44 3.14 -42.12
N LYS A 157 9.42 4.46 -42.22
CA LYS A 157 9.19 5.21 -43.45
C LYS A 157 10.51 5.24 -44.24
N PHE A 158 10.46 4.76 -45.47
CA PHE A 158 11.59 4.79 -46.39
C PHE A 158 11.63 6.11 -47.16
N PRO A 159 12.83 6.54 -47.65
CA PRO A 159 12.93 7.73 -48.47
C PRO A 159 12.12 7.62 -49.76
N PRO A 160 11.86 8.76 -50.45
CA PRO A 160 11.17 8.76 -51.75
C PRO A 160 11.76 7.78 -52.75
N ASP A 161 10.93 7.25 -53.66
CA ASP A 161 11.28 6.16 -54.60
C ASP A 161 12.53 6.40 -55.46
N THR A 162 13.01 7.64 -55.60
CA THR A 162 14.14 7.98 -56.45
C THR A 162 15.19 8.83 -55.71
N CYS A 163 16.45 8.44 -55.83
CA CYS A 163 17.57 9.20 -55.30
C CYS A 163 17.71 10.53 -56.02
N PRO A 164 17.78 11.67 -55.31
CA PRO A 164 17.90 13.00 -55.92
C PRO A 164 19.21 13.17 -56.70
N THR A 165 20.24 12.37 -56.43
CA THR A 165 21.55 12.49 -57.05
C THR A 165 21.71 11.61 -58.30
N CYS A 166 21.19 10.36 -58.27
CA CYS A 166 21.43 9.41 -59.37
C CYS A 166 20.18 8.75 -59.94
N GLY A 167 18.99 9.07 -59.43
CA GLY A 167 17.72 8.43 -59.83
C GLY A 167 17.56 6.97 -59.43
N GLY A 168 18.49 6.41 -58.66
CA GLY A 168 18.43 5.03 -58.16
C GLY A 168 17.24 4.84 -57.21
N LYS A 169 16.67 3.61 -57.18
CA LYS A 169 15.46 3.30 -56.38
C LYS A 169 15.70 2.45 -55.13
N ARG A 170 16.96 2.11 -54.85
CA ARG A 170 17.31 1.23 -53.72
C ARG A 170 18.04 2.02 -52.65
N TYR A 171 17.51 1.96 -51.47
CA TYR A 171 18.11 2.53 -50.27
C TYR A 171 18.35 1.42 -49.22
N GLU A 172 19.48 1.53 -48.53
CA GLU A 172 19.85 0.66 -47.41
C GLU A 172 19.86 1.49 -46.14
N PRO A 173 19.23 1.04 -45.08
CA PRO A 173 19.26 1.72 -43.78
C PRO A 173 20.66 1.64 -43.19
N LEU A 174 21.13 2.71 -42.56
CA LEU A 174 22.39 2.80 -41.83
C LEU A 174 22.13 2.89 -40.32
N PRO A 175 21.96 1.77 -39.61
CA PRO A 175 21.56 1.79 -38.19
C PRO A 175 22.52 2.58 -37.30
N HIS A 176 23.82 2.55 -37.58
CA HIS A 176 24.82 3.29 -36.79
C HIS A 176 24.76 4.82 -36.96
N HIS A 177 23.97 5.31 -37.88
CA HIS A 177 23.79 6.74 -38.15
C HIS A 177 22.35 7.20 -37.89
N HIS A 178 21.47 6.32 -37.40
CA HIS A 178 20.13 6.70 -36.94
C HIS A 178 20.23 7.58 -35.71
N GLN A 179 19.28 8.48 -35.55
CA GLN A 179 19.07 9.17 -34.29
C GLN A 179 18.00 8.38 -33.47
N TYR A 180 18.39 8.02 -32.28
CA TYR A 180 17.55 7.25 -31.36
C TYR A 180 17.09 8.13 -30.23
N LYS A 181 15.90 7.80 -29.68
CA LYS A 181 15.32 8.36 -28.49
C LYS A 181 14.91 7.20 -27.58
N ASP A 182 15.20 7.29 -26.31
CA ASP A 182 14.79 6.26 -25.37
C ASP A 182 13.29 6.38 -25.07
N ILE A 183 12.59 5.27 -25.17
CA ILE A 183 11.15 5.19 -24.88
C ILE A 183 10.85 4.10 -23.87
N GLN A 184 9.81 4.32 -23.09
CA GLN A 184 9.24 3.35 -22.17
C GLN A 184 7.72 3.45 -22.23
N LYS A 185 7.02 2.34 -22.12
CA LYS A 185 5.55 2.32 -22.08
C LYS A 185 5.08 1.93 -20.70
N LEU A 186 4.06 2.62 -20.23
CA LEU A 186 3.37 2.34 -18.98
C LEU A 186 1.93 1.93 -19.27
N ARG A 187 1.35 1.12 -18.40
CA ARG A 187 -0.09 0.93 -18.31
C ARG A 187 -0.58 1.48 -16.98
N VAL A 188 -1.43 2.49 -17.04
CA VAL A 188 -1.97 3.18 -15.88
C VAL A 188 -3.42 2.75 -15.68
N GLN A 189 -3.78 2.45 -14.44
CA GLN A 189 -5.11 2.01 -14.02
C GLN A 189 -5.76 3.07 -13.14
N GLU A 190 -7.08 3.25 -13.29
CA GLU A 190 -7.86 4.09 -12.39
C GLU A 190 -7.70 3.67 -10.93
N SER A 191 -7.65 4.66 -10.05
CA SER A 191 -7.65 4.42 -8.61
C SER A 191 -8.94 3.73 -8.17
N PRO A 192 -8.86 2.66 -7.36
CA PRO A 192 -10.05 1.89 -6.95
C PRO A 192 -11.06 2.71 -6.13
N GLU A 193 -10.62 3.81 -5.52
CA GLU A 193 -11.38 4.61 -4.55
C GLU A 193 -12.55 5.38 -5.17
N GLY A 194 -12.47 5.71 -6.46
CA GLY A 194 -13.57 6.36 -7.20
C GLY A 194 -14.58 5.39 -7.83
N LEU A 195 -14.36 4.07 -7.70
CA LEU A 195 -15.18 3.06 -8.35
C LEU A 195 -16.45 2.74 -7.55
N ARG A 196 -17.58 2.63 -8.24
CA ARG A 196 -18.80 2.08 -7.64
C ARG A 196 -18.65 0.57 -7.42
N ALA A 197 -19.34 0.03 -6.44
CA ALA A 197 -19.30 -1.40 -6.16
C ALA A 197 -19.66 -2.24 -7.39
N GLY A 198 -18.72 -3.09 -7.86
CA GLY A 198 -18.88 -3.95 -9.02
C GLY A 198 -18.34 -3.39 -10.34
N GLU A 199 -17.85 -2.15 -10.40
CA GLU A 199 -17.19 -1.62 -11.60
C GLU A 199 -15.75 -2.10 -11.70
N GLN A 200 -15.33 -2.47 -12.91
CA GLN A 200 -13.92 -2.79 -13.19
C GLN A 200 -13.13 -1.51 -13.50
N PRO A 201 -11.93 -1.34 -12.93
CA PRO A 201 -11.06 -0.21 -13.24
C PRO A 201 -10.60 -0.26 -14.69
N ARG A 202 -10.64 0.88 -15.37
CA ARG A 202 -10.13 1.01 -16.74
C ARG A 202 -8.64 1.29 -16.73
N THR A 203 -7.98 0.95 -17.83
CA THR A 203 -6.54 1.19 -18.02
C THR A 203 -6.30 1.97 -19.29
N ILE A 204 -5.21 2.74 -19.31
CA ILE A 204 -4.73 3.47 -20.49
C ILE A 204 -3.23 3.25 -20.67
N GLU A 205 -2.77 3.19 -21.92
CA GLU A 205 -1.34 3.15 -22.22
C GLU A 205 -0.75 4.56 -22.23
N VAL A 206 0.46 4.68 -21.73
CA VAL A 206 1.22 5.93 -21.66
C VAL A 206 2.60 5.70 -22.24
N LYS A 207 3.05 6.58 -23.13
CA LYS A 207 4.40 6.57 -23.70
C LYS A 207 5.25 7.61 -22.98
N LEU A 208 6.37 7.17 -22.44
CA LEU A 208 7.40 8.03 -21.86
C LEU A 208 8.57 8.14 -22.82
N GLU A 209 9.19 9.30 -22.82
CA GLU A 209 10.33 9.61 -23.67
C GLU A 209 11.44 10.33 -22.87
N ASP A 210 12.69 10.10 -23.26
CA ASP A 210 13.88 10.76 -22.72
C ASP A 210 14.01 10.71 -21.18
N GLU A 211 14.03 11.88 -20.53
CA GLU A 211 14.22 12.05 -19.08
C GLU A 211 13.08 11.47 -18.23
N LEU A 212 11.91 11.20 -18.83
CA LEU A 212 10.78 10.59 -18.13
C LEU A 212 10.94 9.06 -18.01
N VAL A 213 11.83 8.47 -18.78
CA VAL A 213 12.12 7.04 -18.73
C VAL A 213 12.69 6.66 -17.37
N ASP A 214 12.31 5.48 -16.84
CA ASP A 214 12.67 4.98 -15.50
C ASP A 214 12.30 5.90 -14.33
N SER A 215 11.46 6.90 -14.59
CA SER A 215 11.03 7.82 -13.54
C SER A 215 10.00 7.21 -12.58
N VAL A 216 9.25 6.19 -12.99
CA VAL A 216 8.18 5.54 -12.20
C VAL A 216 8.30 4.03 -12.23
N THR A 217 7.81 3.38 -11.16
CA THR A 217 7.78 1.94 -11.00
C THR A 217 6.35 1.43 -10.83
N ALA A 218 6.12 0.13 -11.08
CA ALA A 218 4.82 -0.47 -10.86
C ALA A 218 4.38 -0.31 -9.39
N GLY A 219 3.11 -0.01 -9.18
CA GLY A 219 2.53 0.27 -7.87
C GLY A 219 2.59 1.75 -7.44
N MET A 220 3.35 2.61 -8.15
CA MET A 220 3.36 4.05 -7.85
C MET A 220 2.08 4.72 -8.36
N ARG A 221 1.59 5.68 -7.57
CA ARG A 221 0.56 6.61 -8.01
C ARG A 221 1.20 7.86 -8.58
N CYS A 222 0.63 8.34 -9.66
CA CYS A 222 1.10 9.55 -10.32
C CYS A 222 -0.03 10.22 -11.10
N THR A 223 0.10 11.53 -11.25
CA THR A 223 -0.67 12.30 -12.20
C THR A 223 0.16 12.43 -13.48
N ILE A 224 -0.42 12.02 -14.59
CA ILE A 224 0.20 12.03 -15.91
C ILE A 224 -0.45 13.11 -16.74
N ASN A 225 0.35 14.08 -17.15
CA ASN A 225 -0.07 15.12 -18.07
C ASN A 225 0.49 14.82 -19.44
N GLY A 226 -0.36 14.73 -20.44
CA GLY A 226 0.09 14.38 -21.79
C GLY A 226 -0.97 14.57 -22.86
N ILE A 227 -0.57 14.36 -24.08
CA ILE A 227 -1.42 14.51 -25.26
C ILE A 227 -2.08 13.18 -25.58
N LEU A 228 -3.40 13.15 -25.68
CA LEU A 228 -4.12 11.94 -26.05
C LEU A 228 -4.00 11.68 -27.54
N CYS A 229 -3.37 10.57 -27.90
CA CYS A 229 -3.08 10.20 -29.28
C CYS A 229 -3.77 8.90 -29.69
N PRO A 230 -4.28 8.79 -30.93
CA PRO A 230 -4.84 7.57 -31.47
C PRO A 230 -3.77 6.68 -32.14
N ILE A 231 -3.82 5.36 -31.93
CA ILE A 231 -3.03 4.35 -32.64
C ILE A 231 -3.98 3.43 -33.41
N PRO A 232 -3.80 3.21 -34.71
CA PRO A 232 -4.64 2.28 -35.45
C PRO A 232 -4.40 0.84 -35.00
N GLN A 233 -5.46 0.06 -34.75
CA GLN A 233 -5.40 -1.37 -34.35
C GLN A 233 -4.86 -2.30 -35.44
N GLY A 234 -4.45 -1.77 -36.59
CA GLY A 234 -3.88 -2.50 -37.72
C GLY A 234 -3.90 -1.68 -39.01
N LYS A 235 -3.16 -2.13 -40.03
CA LYS A 235 -2.94 -1.39 -41.30
C LYS A 235 -4.19 -0.91 -42.05
N LYS A 236 -5.39 -1.47 -41.76
CA LYS A 236 -6.66 -1.14 -42.43
C LYS A 236 -7.84 -1.01 -41.45
N SER A 237 -7.56 -0.93 -40.15
CA SER A 237 -8.62 -0.77 -39.14
C SER A 237 -9.13 0.67 -39.13
N LEU A 238 -10.48 0.82 -39.01
CA LEU A 238 -11.12 2.09 -38.72
C LEU A 238 -11.26 2.34 -37.22
N VAL A 239 -10.85 1.36 -36.38
CA VAL A 239 -10.85 1.45 -34.92
C VAL A 239 -9.46 1.77 -34.46
N TYR A 240 -9.37 2.73 -33.55
CA TYR A 240 -8.11 3.20 -32.97
C TYR A 240 -8.09 2.94 -31.48
N ASP A 241 -6.95 2.49 -30.97
CA ASP A 241 -6.65 2.51 -29.56
C ASP A 241 -6.12 3.89 -29.18
N LEU A 242 -6.30 4.25 -27.90
CA LEU A 242 -5.85 5.53 -27.38
C LEU A 242 -4.66 5.33 -26.44
N TYR A 243 -3.67 6.20 -26.55
CA TYR A 243 -2.57 6.29 -25.63
C TYR A 243 -2.27 7.75 -25.28
N ILE A 244 -1.62 7.98 -24.16
CA ILE A 244 -1.16 9.29 -23.74
C ILE A 244 0.32 9.42 -24.10
N ASP A 245 0.66 10.43 -24.92
CA ASP A 245 2.02 10.88 -25.14
C ASP A 245 2.41 11.81 -24.00
N CYS A 246 3.23 11.29 -23.06
CA CYS A 246 3.47 11.92 -21.77
C CYS A 246 4.33 13.18 -21.89
N CYS A 247 3.81 14.30 -21.44
CA CYS A 247 4.56 15.55 -21.32
C CYS A 247 5.24 15.69 -19.96
N SER A 248 4.55 15.32 -18.87
CA SER A 248 5.12 15.36 -17.52
C SER A 248 4.47 14.33 -16.61
N ILE A 249 5.19 13.97 -15.55
CA ILE A 249 4.72 13.06 -14.50
C ILE A 249 4.88 13.76 -13.16
N GLU A 250 3.79 13.95 -12.48
CA GLU A 250 3.76 14.45 -11.12
C GLU A 250 3.63 13.25 -10.17
N LYS A 251 4.71 12.96 -9.44
CA LYS A 251 4.71 11.87 -8.46
C LYS A 251 4.05 12.36 -7.20
N GLU A 252 3.13 11.61 -6.69
CA GLU A 252 2.60 11.88 -5.36
C GLU A 252 3.72 11.69 -4.32
N ARG A 253 4.20 12.78 -3.76
CA ARG A 253 5.24 12.77 -2.73
C ARG A 253 4.69 12.34 -1.38
N ASP A 254 3.44 12.72 -1.09
CA ASP A 254 2.76 12.39 0.16
C ASP A 254 1.52 11.54 -0.09
N THR A 255 1.44 10.44 0.63
CA THR A 255 0.38 9.43 0.57
C THR A 255 -1.03 10.03 0.81
N TYR A 256 -1.10 11.22 1.38
CA TYR A 256 -2.33 11.87 1.84
C TYR A 256 -2.64 13.20 1.16
N SER A 257 -1.84 13.64 0.18
CA SER A 257 -2.06 14.89 -0.57
C SER A 257 -3.24 14.83 -1.55
N GLU A 258 -3.84 13.65 -1.73
CA GLU A 258 -4.98 13.43 -2.64
C GLU A 258 -6.29 14.09 -2.17
N LEU A 259 -6.39 14.36 -0.86
CA LEU A 259 -7.57 15.01 -0.31
C LEU A 259 -7.36 16.52 -0.26
N GLU A 260 -8.15 17.25 -1.01
CA GLU A 260 -8.20 18.72 -0.90
C GLU A 260 -8.73 19.09 0.49
N ILE A 261 -7.82 19.51 1.37
CA ILE A 261 -8.15 19.98 2.71
C ILE A 261 -8.24 21.51 2.63
N THR A 262 -9.46 22.02 2.70
CA THR A 262 -9.71 23.48 2.70
C THR A 262 -9.36 24.09 4.07
N PRO A 263 -9.12 25.42 4.17
CA PRO A 263 -8.92 26.07 5.46
C PRO A 263 -10.08 25.84 6.45
N GLU A 264 -11.32 25.75 5.94
CA GLU A 264 -12.51 25.45 6.74
C GLU A 264 -12.47 24.01 7.30
N ASP A 265 -11.95 23.06 6.52
CA ASP A 265 -11.74 21.69 7.00
C ASP A 265 -10.69 21.65 8.11
N VAL A 266 -9.62 22.46 8.02
CA VAL A 266 -8.60 22.55 9.06
C VAL A 266 -9.18 23.08 10.37
N ASP A 267 -10.01 24.13 10.30
CA ASP A 267 -10.66 24.69 11.50
C ASP A 267 -11.58 23.63 12.13
N ARG A 268 -12.35 22.90 11.33
CA ARG A 268 -13.20 21.80 11.81
C ARG A 268 -12.38 20.65 12.41
N ILE A 269 -11.25 20.30 11.81
CA ILE A 269 -10.34 19.27 12.32
C ILE A 269 -9.77 19.68 13.69
N MET A 270 -9.38 20.95 13.85
CA MET A 270 -8.89 21.47 15.13
C MET A 270 -9.98 21.49 16.21
N GLU A 271 -11.21 21.82 15.83
CA GLU A 271 -12.36 21.76 16.73
C GLU A 271 -12.63 20.32 17.21
N ILE A 272 -12.61 19.34 16.30
CA ILE A 272 -12.75 17.92 16.61
C ILE A 272 -11.63 17.45 17.55
N ALA A 273 -10.39 17.86 17.32
CA ALA A 273 -9.23 17.49 18.14
C ALA A 273 -9.33 17.99 19.60
N ALA A 274 -10.03 19.09 19.84
CA ALA A 274 -10.24 19.65 21.16
C ALA A 274 -11.35 18.95 21.97
N ASP A 275 -12.08 18.00 21.36
CA ASP A 275 -13.19 17.31 22.01
C ASP A 275 -12.69 16.33 23.11
N PRO A 276 -13.17 16.43 24.38
CA PRO A 276 -12.78 15.51 25.44
C PRO A 276 -13.13 14.05 25.15
N ASP A 277 -14.22 13.81 24.41
CA ASP A 277 -14.73 12.47 24.07
C ASP A 277 -14.25 11.97 22.70
N LEU A 278 -13.20 12.60 22.15
CA LEU A 278 -12.67 12.37 20.80
C LEU A 278 -12.53 10.88 20.45
N PHE A 279 -11.83 10.10 21.27
CA PHE A 279 -11.59 8.67 21.00
C PHE A 279 -12.88 7.85 20.96
N THR A 280 -13.80 8.11 21.86
CA THR A 280 -15.11 7.45 21.92
C THR A 280 -15.94 7.77 20.66
N LYS A 281 -15.97 9.05 20.27
CA LYS A 281 -16.72 9.50 19.09
C LYS A 281 -16.13 8.98 17.79
N ILE A 282 -14.79 8.99 17.66
CA ILE A 282 -14.12 8.38 16.50
C ILE A 282 -14.42 6.87 16.45
N GLY A 283 -14.30 6.14 17.58
CA GLY A 283 -14.61 4.72 17.66
C GLY A 283 -16.04 4.38 17.26
N GLN A 284 -17.02 5.22 17.67
CA GLN A 284 -18.41 5.10 17.24
C GLN A 284 -18.61 5.38 15.75
N SER A 285 -17.86 6.34 15.20
CA SER A 285 -17.95 6.71 13.79
C SER A 285 -17.28 5.68 12.86
N ILE A 286 -16.24 4.97 13.35
CA ILE A 286 -15.57 3.91 12.61
C ILE A 286 -16.53 2.74 12.34
N ALA A 287 -17.28 2.30 13.35
CA ALA A 287 -18.17 1.14 13.20
C ALA A 287 -19.53 1.38 13.87
N PRO A 288 -20.37 2.25 13.29
CA PRO A 288 -21.67 2.57 13.88
C PRO A 288 -22.64 1.39 13.91
N SER A 289 -22.46 0.42 13.01
CA SER A 289 -23.28 -0.80 12.94
C SER A 289 -22.92 -1.86 14.00
N VAL A 290 -21.76 -1.73 14.64
CA VAL A 290 -21.25 -2.72 15.62
C VAL A 290 -21.38 -2.14 17.03
N TYR A 291 -22.19 -2.77 17.86
CA TYR A 291 -22.34 -2.39 19.26
C TYR A 291 -21.23 -3.00 20.12
N GLY A 292 -20.74 -2.24 21.10
CA GLY A 292 -19.68 -2.69 22.02
C GLY A 292 -18.29 -2.77 21.40
N ASN A 293 -17.43 -3.59 21.99
CA ASN A 293 -16.03 -3.76 21.58
C ASN A 293 -15.21 -2.45 21.59
N GLU A 294 -15.44 -1.59 22.57
CA GLU A 294 -14.84 -0.24 22.63
C GLU A 294 -13.31 -0.27 22.56
N VAL A 295 -12.66 -1.22 23.27
CA VAL A 295 -11.19 -1.37 23.24
C VAL A 295 -10.69 -1.73 21.84
N VAL A 296 -11.44 -2.57 21.09
CA VAL A 296 -11.07 -2.95 19.72
C VAL A 296 -11.24 -1.76 18.79
N LYS A 297 -12.31 -0.98 18.94
CA LYS A 297 -12.51 0.25 18.14
C LYS A 297 -11.44 1.30 18.42
N GLU A 298 -11.05 1.43 19.69
CA GLU A 298 -9.96 2.32 20.10
C GLU A 298 -8.61 1.86 19.52
N ALA A 299 -8.30 0.57 19.56
CA ALA A 299 -7.11 0.00 18.93
C ALA A 299 -7.11 0.21 17.40
N ILE A 300 -8.26 0.03 16.75
CA ILE A 300 -8.44 0.31 15.32
C ILE A 300 -8.25 1.81 15.03
N THR A 301 -8.73 2.70 15.89
CA THR A 301 -8.48 4.14 15.79
C THR A 301 -6.98 4.41 15.79
N LEU A 302 -6.24 3.87 16.76
CA LEU A 302 -4.79 4.05 16.82
C LEU A 302 -4.07 3.48 15.57
N MET A 303 -4.54 2.36 15.04
CA MET A 303 -4.01 1.78 13.80
C MET A 303 -4.24 2.69 12.58
N LEU A 304 -5.43 3.32 12.47
CA LEU A 304 -5.77 4.25 11.39
C LEU A 304 -4.82 5.45 11.34
N PHE A 305 -4.52 6.04 12.49
CA PHE A 305 -3.61 7.16 12.60
C PHE A 305 -2.13 6.74 12.50
N GLY A 306 -1.79 5.58 13.06
CA GLY A 306 -0.44 5.01 13.07
C GLY A 306 0.59 5.86 13.80
N GLY A 307 1.73 5.26 14.11
CA GLY A 307 2.92 5.96 14.62
C GLY A 307 3.76 6.62 13.51
N VAL A 308 4.90 7.15 13.88
CA VAL A 308 5.84 7.84 12.99
C VAL A 308 6.86 6.86 12.42
N ARG A 309 7.01 6.83 11.09
CA ARG A 309 8.11 6.11 10.44
C ARG A 309 9.41 6.89 10.66
N LYS A 310 10.45 6.20 11.16
CA LYS A 310 11.74 6.80 11.49
C LYS A 310 12.84 6.18 10.66
N VAL A 311 13.74 6.99 10.13
CA VAL A 311 14.96 6.56 9.45
C VAL A 311 16.13 6.86 10.40
N LEU A 312 16.82 5.83 10.83
CA LEU A 312 17.98 5.96 11.72
C LEU A 312 19.21 6.44 10.92
N PRO A 313 20.19 7.06 11.59
CA PRO A 313 21.46 7.45 10.95
C PRO A 313 22.23 6.27 10.34
N SER A 314 21.98 5.04 10.81
CA SER A 314 22.51 3.79 10.23
C SER A 314 21.91 3.42 8.88
N GLY A 315 20.81 4.09 8.47
CA GLY A 315 20.01 3.73 7.31
C GLY A 315 18.87 2.74 7.61
N ASP A 316 18.82 2.20 8.83
CA ASP A 316 17.73 1.30 9.23
C ASP A 316 16.41 2.08 9.36
N ILE A 317 15.32 1.39 9.03
CA ILE A 317 13.98 1.97 9.04
C ILE A 317 13.15 1.35 10.17
N LEU A 318 12.66 2.17 11.08
CA LEU A 318 11.66 1.77 12.06
C LEU A 318 10.26 2.09 11.50
N ARG A 319 9.43 1.06 11.41
CA ARG A 319 8.06 1.21 10.92
C ARG A 319 7.18 1.99 11.91
N GLY A 320 6.24 2.78 11.39
CA GLY A 320 5.19 3.46 12.16
C GLY A 320 3.87 2.69 12.20
N ASP A 321 3.65 1.77 11.26
CA ASP A 321 2.39 1.05 11.11
C ASP A 321 2.23 -0.06 12.15
N SER A 322 1.00 -0.18 12.71
CA SER A 322 0.62 -1.24 13.65
C SER A 322 -0.23 -2.29 12.96
N HIS A 323 -0.03 -3.57 13.29
CA HIS A 323 -0.77 -4.68 12.73
C HIS A 323 -1.73 -5.27 13.77
N ILE A 324 -2.99 -5.48 13.39
CA ILE A 324 -4.04 -6.00 14.28
C ILE A 324 -4.62 -7.30 13.71
N LEU A 325 -4.82 -8.29 14.57
CA LEU A 325 -5.50 -9.53 14.23
C LEU A 325 -6.78 -9.67 15.07
N LEU A 326 -7.91 -9.87 14.41
CA LEU A 326 -9.20 -10.15 15.02
C LEU A 326 -9.51 -11.64 14.87
N VAL A 327 -9.47 -12.40 15.93
CA VAL A 327 -9.85 -13.81 15.92
C VAL A 327 -11.17 -13.97 16.66
N GLY A 328 -12.17 -14.62 16.05
CA GLY A 328 -13.46 -14.70 16.75
C GLY A 328 -14.46 -15.62 16.08
N ASP A 329 -15.54 -15.89 16.82
CA ASP A 329 -16.64 -16.70 16.36
C ASP A 329 -17.28 -16.14 15.08
N PRO A 330 -17.88 -16.96 14.21
CA PRO A 330 -18.61 -16.46 13.06
C PRO A 330 -19.83 -15.63 13.49
N GLY A 331 -20.15 -14.56 12.75
CA GLY A 331 -21.30 -13.71 13.03
C GLY A 331 -21.04 -12.49 13.93
N ILE A 332 -19.84 -12.30 14.49
CA ILE A 332 -19.49 -11.18 15.38
C ILE A 332 -19.06 -9.91 14.60
N ALA A 333 -19.55 -9.71 13.40
CA ALA A 333 -19.33 -8.52 12.58
C ALA A 333 -17.84 -8.19 12.22
N LYS A 334 -16.88 -9.14 12.29
CA LYS A 334 -15.47 -8.91 11.91
C LYS A 334 -15.33 -8.34 10.51
N SER A 335 -15.92 -9.00 9.51
CA SER A 335 -15.88 -8.57 8.10
C SER A 335 -16.54 -7.20 7.89
N GLN A 336 -17.54 -6.84 8.68
CA GLN A 336 -18.17 -5.51 8.63
C GLN A 336 -17.20 -4.44 9.15
N LEU A 337 -16.48 -4.73 10.24
CA LEU A 337 -15.42 -3.85 10.76
C LEU A 337 -14.34 -3.61 9.69
N LEU A 338 -13.84 -4.68 9.05
CA LEU A 338 -12.82 -4.57 8.02
C LEU A 338 -13.30 -3.72 6.82
N ARG A 339 -14.50 -4.01 6.30
CA ARG A 339 -15.06 -3.26 5.16
C ARG A 339 -15.26 -1.79 5.48
N ARG A 340 -15.75 -1.48 6.67
CA ARG A 340 -15.94 -0.10 7.09
C ARG A 340 -14.61 0.65 7.21
N LEU A 341 -13.58 -0.03 7.72
CA LEU A 341 -12.24 0.50 7.84
C LEU A 341 -11.64 0.86 6.49
N VAL A 342 -11.80 -0.03 5.51
CA VAL A 342 -11.43 0.22 4.11
C VAL A 342 -12.16 1.43 3.54
N SER A 343 -13.43 1.64 3.90
CA SER A 343 -14.19 2.80 3.44
C SER A 343 -13.76 4.13 4.05
N ILE A 344 -13.13 4.12 5.24
CA ILE A 344 -12.68 5.32 5.95
C ILE A 344 -11.23 5.66 5.61
N SER A 345 -10.39 4.65 5.39
CA SER A 345 -8.98 4.89 5.07
C SER A 345 -8.84 5.56 3.69
N PRO A 346 -8.02 6.60 3.56
CA PRO A 346 -7.74 7.24 2.26
C PRO A 346 -7.16 6.28 1.24
N ARG A 347 -6.25 5.39 1.67
CA ARG A 347 -5.70 4.29 0.85
C ARG A 347 -5.96 2.96 1.54
N SER A 348 -6.54 2.02 0.81
CA SER A 348 -6.87 0.73 1.39
C SER A 348 -7.07 -0.36 0.34
N ALA A 349 -6.80 -1.60 0.74
CA ALA A 349 -7.14 -2.77 -0.04
C ALA A 349 -7.88 -3.78 0.84
N TYR A 350 -8.97 -4.37 0.31
CA TYR A 350 -9.70 -5.45 0.95
C TYR A 350 -9.50 -6.75 0.19
N VAL A 351 -9.09 -7.78 0.89
CA VAL A 351 -8.80 -9.10 0.31
C VAL A 351 -9.46 -10.18 1.16
N SER A 352 -10.09 -11.17 0.51
CA SER A 352 -10.53 -12.40 1.18
C SER A 352 -9.45 -13.47 1.04
N GLY A 353 -8.98 -14.04 2.16
CA GLY A 353 -7.96 -15.07 2.19
C GLY A 353 -8.34 -16.34 1.41
N ARG A 354 -9.63 -16.62 1.24
CA ARG A 354 -10.11 -17.77 0.48
C ARG A 354 -9.89 -17.65 -1.03
N GLY A 355 -9.92 -16.42 -1.56
CA GLY A 355 -9.77 -16.14 -2.99
C GLY A 355 -8.43 -15.54 -3.39
N ALA A 356 -7.61 -15.19 -2.40
CA ALA A 356 -6.34 -14.54 -2.64
C ALA A 356 -5.24 -15.56 -2.89
N SER A 357 -4.59 -15.47 -4.05
CA SER A 357 -3.29 -16.12 -4.27
C SER A 357 -2.14 -15.27 -3.75
N ALA A 358 -0.97 -15.87 -3.47
CA ALA A 358 0.25 -15.14 -3.12
C ALA A 358 0.51 -14.00 -4.11
N ALA A 359 0.34 -14.27 -5.39
CA ALA A 359 0.48 -13.32 -6.48
C ALA A 359 -0.50 -12.13 -6.39
N GLY A 360 -1.76 -12.38 -6.07
CA GLY A 360 -2.77 -11.34 -5.91
C GLY A 360 -2.59 -10.51 -4.63
N LEU A 361 -1.94 -11.07 -3.61
CA LEU A 361 -1.60 -10.33 -2.38
C LEU A 361 -0.33 -9.50 -2.55
N THR A 362 0.71 -10.06 -3.13
CA THR A 362 2.03 -9.43 -3.20
C THR A 362 2.29 -8.79 -4.55
N ALA A 363 2.73 -9.54 -5.52
CA ALA A 363 2.79 -9.16 -6.92
C ALA A 363 2.99 -10.40 -7.81
N ALA A 364 2.56 -10.31 -9.05
CA ALA A 364 2.64 -11.36 -10.04
C ALA A 364 3.53 -10.97 -11.22
N ALA A 365 4.33 -11.93 -11.72
CA ALA A 365 4.85 -11.84 -13.06
C ALA A 365 3.83 -12.49 -14.02
N VAL A 366 3.19 -11.69 -14.84
CA VAL A 366 2.15 -12.12 -15.79
C VAL A 366 2.71 -11.97 -17.20
N LYS A 367 2.44 -12.96 -18.07
CA LYS A 367 2.83 -12.88 -19.46
C LYS A 367 1.71 -12.21 -20.25
N GLU A 368 1.95 -10.99 -20.70
CA GLU A 368 0.98 -10.21 -21.48
C GLU A 368 1.61 -9.74 -22.79
N GLU A 369 0.75 -9.54 -23.79
CA GLU A 369 1.10 -8.77 -24.98
C GLU A 369 0.95 -7.28 -24.67
N PHE A 370 2.08 -6.60 -24.52
CA PHE A 370 2.12 -5.19 -24.26
C PHE A 370 3.20 -4.52 -25.13
N GLY A 371 2.84 -3.46 -25.83
CA GLY A 371 3.75 -2.79 -26.75
C GLY A 371 4.13 -3.62 -27.99
N GLY A 372 3.29 -4.59 -28.39
CA GLY A 372 3.49 -5.45 -29.57
C GLY A 372 4.42 -6.65 -29.35
N GLU A 373 4.79 -6.94 -28.11
CA GLU A 373 5.59 -8.11 -27.74
C GLU A 373 4.96 -8.86 -26.56
N SER A 374 5.05 -10.20 -26.60
CA SER A 374 4.66 -11.04 -25.47
C SER A 374 5.81 -11.09 -24.47
N ARG A 375 5.64 -10.40 -23.33
CA ARG A 375 6.64 -10.30 -22.27
C ARG A 375 6.07 -10.63 -20.91
N TRP A 376 6.98 -10.91 -19.98
CA TRP A 376 6.66 -10.98 -18.58
C TRP A 376 6.62 -9.55 -18.03
N VAL A 377 5.52 -9.20 -17.38
CA VAL A 377 5.30 -7.88 -16.78
C VAL A 377 4.92 -8.07 -15.32
N LEU A 378 5.37 -7.14 -14.47
CA LEU A 378 5.06 -7.17 -13.05
C LEU A 378 3.70 -6.50 -12.80
N GLU A 379 2.77 -7.23 -12.19
CA GLU A 379 1.48 -6.74 -11.74
C GLU A 379 1.48 -6.58 -10.21
N ALA A 380 1.17 -5.39 -9.72
CA ALA A 380 1.11 -5.10 -8.28
C ALA A 380 -0.09 -5.78 -7.62
N GLY A 381 0.14 -6.45 -6.49
CA GLY A 381 -0.90 -7.06 -5.69
C GLY A 381 -1.47 -6.12 -4.62
N ALA A 382 -2.44 -6.61 -3.86
CA ALA A 382 -3.22 -5.81 -2.91
C ALA A 382 -2.38 -5.11 -1.83
N LEU A 383 -1.32 -5.73 -1.32
CA LEU A 383 -0.43 -5.12 -0.32
C LEU A 383 0.37 -3.95 -0.88
N VAL A 384 0.82 -4.07 -2.13
CA VAL A 384 1.54 -3.00 -2.83
C VAL A 384 0.57 -1.86 -3.17
N MET A 385 -0.67 -2.19 -3.55
CA MET A 385 -1.73 -1.20 -3.81
C MET A 385 -2.12 -0.43 -2.54
N ALA A 386 -2.01 -1.04 -1.37
CA ALA A 386 -2.27 -0.40 -0.08
C ALA A 386 -1.05 0.36 0.49
N ASP A 387 0.02 0.58 -0.28
CA ASP A 387 1.22 1.27 0.20
C ASP A 387 0.88 2.64 0.81
N GLY A 388 1.35 2.89 2.02
CA GLY A 388 1.03 4.08 2.82
C GLY A 388 -0.36 4.06 3.49
N GLY A 389 -1.16 3.01 3.34
CA GLY A 389 -2.52 2.90 3.84
C GLY A 389 -2.80 1.66 4.67
N ILE A 390 -3.93 0.99 4.42
CA ILE A 390 -4.40 -0.18 5.18
C ILE A 390 -4.70 -1.36 4.27
N ALA A 391 -4.13 -2.50 4.60
CA ALA A 391 -4.49 -3.78 4.00
C ALA A 391 -5.40 -4.57 4.95
N ALA A 392 -6.65 -4.80 4.54
CA ALA A 392 -7.61 -5.60 5.28
C ALA A 392 -7.71 -7.00 4.67
N VAL A 393 -7.33 -8.02 5.43
CA VAL A 393 -7.35 -9.42 5.00
C VAL A 393 -8.40 -10.17 5.81
N ASP A 394 -9.49 -10.53 5.17
CA ASP A 394 -10.55 -11.33 5.79
C ASP A 394 -10.29 -12.83 5.58
N GLU A 395 -10.83 -13.66 6.46
CA GLU A 395 -10.69 -15.13 6.40
C GLU A 395 -9.22 -15.61 6.28
N MET A 396 -8.29 -15.02 7.03
CA MET A 396 -6.87 -15.39 7.00
C MET A 396 -6.63 -16.88 7.34
N ASP A 397 -7.54 -17.49 8.09
CA ASP A 397 -7.52 -18.93 8.43
C ASP A 397 -7.67 -19.82 7.18
N LYS A 398 -8.26 -19.33 6.10
CA LYS A 398 -8.48 -20.04 4.84
C LYS A 398 -7.35 -19.90 3.82
N MET A 399 -6.34 -19.08 4.11
CA MET A 399 -5.19 -18.90 3.21
C MET A 399 -4.31 -20.14 3.15
N ASN A 400 -3.78 -20.45 1.96
CA ASN A 400 -2.78 -21.50 1.78
C ASN A 400 -1.45 -21.13 2.48
N LYS A 401 -0.63 -22.15 2.78
CA LYS A 401 0.66 -21.93 3.46
C LYS A 401 1.63 -21.06 2.66
N ASP A 402 1.65 -21.23 1.34
CA ASP A 402 2.53 -20.48 0.44
C ASP A 402 2.12 -19.01 0.34
N ASP A 403 0.79 -18.76 0.34
CA ASP A 403 0.25 -17.40 0.30
C ASP A 403 0.55 -16.61 1.58
N ARG A 404 0.60 -17.29 2.74
CA ARG A 404 0.98 -16.69 4.03
C ARG A 404 2.45 -16.25 4.07
N SER A 405 3.34 -16.88 3.29
CA SER A 405 4.77 -16.53 3.27
C SER A 405 5.02 -15.09 2.79
N GLY A 406 4.26 -14.61 1.81
CA GLY A 406 4.34 -13.24 1.30
C GLY A 406 3.97 -12.18 2.35
N LEU A 407 3.04 -12.51 3.28
CA LEU A 407 2.70 -11.62 4.38
C LEU A 407 3.85 -11.42 5.37
N HIS A 408 4.70 -12.44 5.55
CA HIS A 408 5.83 -12.34 6.48
C HIS A 408 6.81 -11.25 6.07
N GLU A 409 7.19 -11.18 4.80
CA GLU A 409 8.10 -10.17 4.26
C GLU A 409 7.47 -8.77 4.32
N ALA A 410 6.22 -8.66 3.86
CA ALA A 410 5.49 -7.40 3.87
C ALA A 410 5.35 -6.79 5.27
N MET A 411 5.03 -7.60 6.30
CA MET A 411 4.85 -7.12 7.68
C MET A 411 6.17 -6.76 8.37
N GLU A 412 7.30 -7.33 7.97
CA GLU A 412 8.59 -7.12 8.63
C GLU A 412 9.40 -6.03 7.95
N SER A 413 9.69 -6.19 6.66
CA SER A 413 10.53 -5.28 5.89
C SER A 413 9.75 -4.16 5.20
N GLN A 414 8.43 -4.23 5.15
CA GLN A 414 7.58 -3.31 4.40
C GLN A 414 7.94 -3.27 2.90
N THR A 415 8.52 -4.35 2.41
CA THR A 415 8.89 -4.56 1.01
C THR A 415 8.52 -5.96 0.58
N ILE A 416 8.37 -6.16 -0.71
CA ILE A 416 8.12 -7.46 -1.34
C ILE A 416 9.13 -7.63 -2.45
N SER A 417 9.97 -8.66 -2.34
CA SER A 417 10.99 -8.99 -3.33
C SER A 417 10.50 -10.09 -4.26
N ILE A 418 10.55 -9.84 -5.55
CA ILE A 418 10.13 -10.80 -6.58
C ILE A 418 11.31 -11.11 -7.49
N SER A 419 11.60 -12.40 -7.62
CA SER A 419 12.56 -12.92 -8.59
C SER A 419 11.88 -14.04 -9.39
N LYS A 420 11.18 -13.67 -10.45
CA LYS A 420 10.45 -14.62 -11.33
C LYS A 420 10.58 -14.21 -12.79
N ALA A 421 10.71 -15.20 -13.66
CA ALA A 421 10.71 -15.03 -15.12
C ALA A 421 11.75 -14.02 -15.64
N GLY A 422 12.90 -13.89 -14.96
CA GLY A 422 13.96 -12.95 -15.31
C GLY A 422 13.76 -11.53 -14.78
N ILE A 423 12.65 -11.26 -14.09
CA ILE A 423 12.40 -9.98 -13.43
C ILE A 423 12.84 -10.07 -11.97
N ASN A 424 13.71 -9.16 -11.54
CA ASN A 424 14.08 -8.95 -10.16
C ASN A 424 13.62 -7.55 -9.75
N ALA A 425 12.65 -7.45 -8.85
CA ALA A 425 12.14 -6.18 -8.39
C ALA A 425 11.79 -6.22 -6.91
N THR A 426 12.00 -5.09 -6.23
CA THR A 426 11.57 -4.89 -4.84
C THR A 426 10.52 -3.80 -4.83
N LEU A 427 9.29 -4.15 -4.40
CA LEU A 427 8.15 -3.25 -4.33
C LEU A 427 7.95 -2.80 -2.88
N GLN A 428 7.52 -1.56 -2.69
CA GLN A 428 7.15 -1.03 -1.38
C GLN A 428 5.74 -1.49 -1.00
N CYS A 429 5.56 -1.86 0.28
CA CYS A 429 4.25 -2.20 0.84
C CYS A 429 4.15 -1.74 2.31
N ARG A 430 4.34 -0.44 2.52
CA ARG A 430 4.27 0.23 3.81
C ARG A 430 2.81 0.41 4.21
N CYS A 431 2.17 -0.65 4.67
CA CYS A 431 0.76 -0.61 5.06
C CYS A 431 0.55 -1.19 6.46
N ALA A 432 -0.44 -0.64 7.17
CA ALA A 432 -0.98 -1.26 8.35
C ALA A 432 -1.84 -2.47 7.94
N LEU A 433 -1.61 -3.64 8.54
CA LEU A 433 -2.38 -4.84 8.22
C LEU A 433 -3.39 -5.14 9.31
N ILE A 434 -4.66 -5.28 8.92
CA ILE A 434 -5.70 -5.81 9.79
C ILE A 434 -6.21 -7.14 9.24
N GLY A 435 -6.10 -8.19 10.06
CA GLY A 435 -6.56 -9.52 9.71
C GLY A 435 -7.81 -9.93 10.48
N ALA A 436 -8.70 -10.70 9.84
CA ALA A 436 -9.76 -11.40 10.51
C ALA A 436 -9.63 -12.91 10.26
N ALA A 437 -9.85 -13.70 11.31
CA ALA A 437 -9.77 -15.15 11.27
C ALA A 437 -10.88 -15.78 12.13
N ASN A 438 -11.26 -17.00 11.78
CA ASN A 438 -12.13 -17.81 12.60
C ASN A 438 -11.32 -18.91 13.31
N PRO A 439 -11.75 -19.39 14.49
CA PRO A 439 -11.13 -20.53 15.14
C PRO A 439 -11.35 -21.81 14.33
N LYS A 440 -10.40 -22.77 14.39
CA LYS A 440 -10.40 -24.05 13.64
C LYS A 440 -11.71 -24.85 13.77
N MET A 441 -12.28 -24.87 14.97
CA MET A 441 -13.51 -25.61 15.27
C MET A 441 -14.78 -24.79 15.00
N GLY A 442 -14.64 -23.59 14.42
CA GLY A 442 -15.75 -22.66 14.16
C GLY A 442 -16.20 -21.84 15.37
N ARG A 443 -15.91 -22.26 16.58
CA ARG A 443 -16.13 -21.51 17.83
C ARG A 443 -14.95 -21.69 18.77
N PHE A 444 -14.75 -20.73 19.65
CA PHE A 444 -13.77 -20.85 20.72
C PHE A 444 -14.19 -21.87 21.76
N ASP A 445 -13.24 -22.68 22.19
CA ASP A 445 -13.37 -23.60 23.32
C ASP A 445 -12.52 -23.09 24.48
N ASP A 446 -13.14 -22.80 25.62
CA ASP A 446 -12.45 -22.29 26.81
C ASP A 446 -11.45 -23.31 27.39
N TYR A 447 -11.52 -24.60 27.00
CA TYR A 447 -10.63 -25.67 27.47
C TYR A 447 -9.40 -25.92 26.60
N MET A 448 -9.33 -25.35 25.40
CA MET A 448 -8.21 -25.50 24.47
C MET A 448 -7.29 -24.29 24.50
N SER A 449 -5.99 -24.49 24.27
CA SER A 449 -5.06 -23.38 24.14
C SER A 449 -5.35 -22.57 22.87
N LEU A 450 -5.08 -21.27 22.92
CA LEU A 450 -5.34 -20.36 21.81
C LEU A 450 -4.57 -20.76 20.54
N GLY A 451 -3.31 -21.18 20.69
CA GLY A 451 -2.48 -21.60 19.55
C GLY A 451 -2.98 -22.87 18.87
N GLU A 452 -3.72 -23.74 19.56
CA GLU A 452 -4.34 -24.92 18.97
C GLU A 452 -5.62 -24.56 18.21
N GLN A 453 -6.28 -23.49 18.60
CA GLN A 453 -7.55 -23.05 18.02
C GLN A 453 -7.37 -22.12 16.80
N ILE A 454 -6.19 -21.50 16.63
CA ILE A 454 -5.92 -20.62 15.50
C ILE A 454 -5.07 -21.38 14.48
N ASP A 455 -5.53 -21.46 13.22
CA ASP A 455 -4.77 -22.08 12.14
C ASP A 455 -3.82 -21.10 11.47
N MET A 456 -2.83 -20.62 12.26
CA MET A 456 -1.79 -19.75 11.77
C MET A 456 -0.42 -20.13 12.35
N PRO A 457 0.67 -20.01 11.57
CA PRO A 457 2.00 -20.28 12.07
C PRO A 457 2.38 -19.26 13.16
N PRO A 458 3.06 -19.69 14.23
CA PRO A 458 3.51 -18.82 15.32
C PRO A 458 4.36 -17.65 14.84
N SER A 459 5.14 -17.85 13.78
CA SER A 459 5.96 -16.80 13.16
C SER A 459 5.13 -15.65 12.56
N LEU A 460 3.92 -15.92 12.10
CA LEU A 460 2.99 -14.89 11.62
C LEU A 460 2.27 -14.20 12.78
N LEU A 461 1.80 -14.98 13.76
CA LEU A 461 1.14 -14.43 14.96
C LEU A 461 2.04 -13.46 15.72
N SER A 462 3.35 -13.75 15.83
CA SER A 462 4.31 -12.87 16.50
C SER A 462 4.54 -11.53 15.80
N ARG A 463 4.07 -11.37 14.57
CA ARG A 463 4.21 -10.12 13.80
C ARG A 463 3.05 -9.15 14.00
N PHE A 464 1.94 -9.62 14.54
CA PHE A 464 0.85 -8.75 14.96
C PHE A 464 1.20 -8.04 16.26
N ASP A 465 0.95 -6.74 16.30
CA ASP A 465 1.18 -5.91 17.49
C ASP A 465 0.07 -6.12 18.52
N LEU A 466 -1.17 -6.31 18.04
CA LEU A 466 -2.36 -6.59 18.86
C LEU A 466 -3.14 -7.77 18.27
N ILE A 467 -3.58 -8.67 19.15
CA ILE A 467 -4.46 -9.80 18.81
C ILE A 467 -5.67 -9.75 19.71
N PHE A 468 -6.85 -9.57 19.15
CA PHE A 468 -8.10 -9.54 19.89
C PHE A 468 -8.91 -10.81 19.65
N ILE A 469 -9.42 -11.37 20.75
CA ILE A 469 -10.31 -12.53 20.74
C ILE A 469 -11.73 -12.04 20.95
N LEU A 470 -12.57 -12.29 19.96
CA LEU A 470 -13.98 -11.93 19.97
C LEU A 470 -14.80 -13.21 20.18
N THR A 471 -15.38 -13.38 21.35
CA THR A 471 -16.24 -14.53 21.69
C THR A 471 -17.68 -14.10 21.83
N ASP A 472 -18.58 -14.94 21.35
CA ASP A 472 -20.03 -14.77 21.54
C ASP A 472 -20.47 -15.51 22.80
N LYS A 473 -20.42 -14.83 23.95
CA LYS A 473 -20.89 -15.38 25.24
C LYS A 473 -22.26 -14.80 25.58
N PRO A 474 -23.31 -15.64 25.72
CA PRO A 474 -24.67 -15.17 26.04
C PRO A 474 -24.69 -14.35 27.32
N ASN A 475 -25.20 -13.12 27.22
CA ASN A 475 -25.41 -12.24 28.36
C ASN A 475 -26.68 -11.41 28.13
N VAL A 476 -27.70 -11.62 28.93
CA VAL A 476 -29.04 -11.03 28.78
C VAL A 476 -29.01 -9.51 28.60
N LYS A 477 -28.13 -8.82 29.33
CA LYS A 477 -28.03 -7.35 29.24
C LYS A 477 -27.39 -6.90 27.94
N THR A 478 -26.22 -7.45 27.59
CA THR A 478 -25.51 -7.13 26.36
C THR A 478 -26.31 -7.55 25.14
N ASP A 479 -26.96 -8.72 25.16
CA ASP A 479 -27.78 -9.20 24.04
C ASP A 479 -29.00 -8.29 23.79
N TYR A 480 -29.62 -7.78 24.88
CA TYR A 480 -30.70 -6.81 24.77
C TYR A 480 -30.21 -5.49 24.15
N ASP A 481 -29.08 -4.98 24.60
CA ASP A 481 -28.50 -3.74 24.09
C ASP A 481 -28.08 -3.88 22.61
N ILE A 482 -27.48 -5.01 22.23
CA ILE A 482 -27.17 -5.35 20.83
C ILE A 482 -28.43 -5.38 19.96
N GLY A 483 -29.45 -6.11 20.45
CA GLY A 483 -30.73 -6.22 19.75
C GLY A 483 -31.43 -4.87 19.57
N ARG A 484 -31.42 -4.03 20.60
CA ARG A 484 -31.97 -2.66 20.57
C ARG A 484 -31.22 -1.79 19.54
N HIS A 485 -29.91 -1.91 19.50
CA HIS A 485 -29.08 -1.17 18.57
C HIS A 485 -29.37 -1.57 17.11
N ILE A 486 -29.39 -2.88 16.80
CA ILE A 486 -29.70 -3.41 15.47
C ILE A 486 -31.09 -2.95 15.00
N LEU A 487 -32.12 -3.10 15.84
CA LEU A 487 -33.47 -2.67 15.51
C LEU A 487 -33.58 -1.16 15.31
N GLY A 488 -32.79 -0.38 16.06
CA GLY A 488 -32.68 1.07 15.90
C GLY A 488 -32.12 1.45 14.51
N LEU A 489 -31.08 0.74 14.08
CA LEU A 489 -30.49 0.94 12.73
C LEU A 489 -31.48 0.57 11.61
N HIS A 490 -32.19 -0.55 11.75
CA HIS A 490 -33.21 -0.94 10.79
C HIS A 490 -34.31 0.09 10.65
N ARG A 491 -34.79 0.65 11.77
CA ARG A 491 -35.80 1.70 11.77
C ARG A 491 -35.33 2.97 11.09
N LYS A 492 -34.09 3.39 11.35
CA LYS A 492 -33.47 4.55 10.67
C LYS A 492 -33.35 4.32 9.16
N GLY A 493 -32.93 3.12 8.73
CA GLY A 493 -32.86 2.75 7.31
C GLY A 493 -34.25 2.76 6.64
N GLN A 494 -35.30 2.34 7.34
CA GLN A 494 -36.68 2.41 6.84
C GLN A 494 -37.15 3.86 6.66
N MET A 495 -36.82 4.76 7.61
CA MET A 495 -37.15 6.20 7.50
C MET A 495 -36.44 6.86 6.30
N LEU A 496 -35.16 6.53 6.08
CA LEU A 496 -34.44 7.01 4.91
C LEU A 496 -35.10 6.55 3.59
N ASN A 497 -35.53 5.28 3.51
CA ASN A 497 -36.20 4.75 2.33
C ASN A 497 -37.59 5.33 2.10
N SER A 498 -38.27 5.81 3.15
CA SER A 498 -39.58 6.49 3.05
C SER A 498 -39.48 7.95 2.65
N GLY A 499 -38.26 8.49 2.45
CA GLY A 499 -38.04 9.88 2.08
C GLY A 499 -38.08 10.86 3.27
N GLU A 500 -38.13 10.37 4.50
CA GLU A 500 -37.96 11.21 5.67
C GLU A 500 -36.49 11.64 5.79
N VAL A 501 -36.24 12.93 5.98
CA VAL A 501 -34.89 13.48 6.17
C VAL A 501 -34.38 13.05 7.53
N VAL A 502 -33.64 11.98 7.55
CA VAL A 502 -32.82 11.62 8.71
C VAL A 502 -31.47 12.32 8.52
N LEU A 503 -31.20 13.35 9.34
CA LEU A 503 -29.90 14.01 9.33
C LEU A 503 -28.80 12.98 9.55
N GLU A 504 -27.78 12.94 8.67
CA GLU A 504 -26.60 12.03 8.81
C GLU A 504 -25.93 12.18 10.18
N GLU A 505 -25.95 13.37 10.75
CA GLU A 505 -25.49 13.67 12.12
C GLU A 505 -26.19 12.83 13.20
N SER A 506 -27.37 12.30 12.94
CA SER A 506 -28.07 11.40 13.89
C SER A 506 -27.55 9.96 13.84
N MET A 507 -26.71 9.58 12.90
CA MET A 507 -26.23 8.21 12.72
C MET A 507 -24.79 8.03 13.25
N THR A 508 -23.91 9.00 13.03
CA THR A 508 -22.49 8.96 13.42
C THR A 508 -22.05 10.32 13.92
N PRO A 509 -21.22 10.41 14.98
CA PRO A 509 -20.68 11.69 15.45
C PRO A 509 -19.90 12.43 14.38
N TYR A 510 -19.13 11.70 13.53
CA TYR A 510 -18.38 12.24 12.43
C TYR A 510 -18.69 11.46 11.15
N ASP A 511 -18.83 12.16 10.02
CA ASP A 511 -19.03 11.58 8.71
C ASP A 511 -17.73 10.97 8.15
N THR A 512 -17.85 10.13 7.13
CA THR A 512 -16.71 9.40 6.55
C THR A 512 -15.70 10.33 5.91
N GLU A 513 -16.16 11.39 5.24
CA GLU A 513 -15.30 12.34 4.56
C GLU A 513 -14.48 13.17 5.57
N THR A 514 -15.12 13.70 6.61
CA THR A 514 -14.43 14.40 7.70
C THR A 514 -13.38 13.51 8.36
N LEU A 515 -13.68 12.23 8.62
CA LEU A 515 -12.70 11.31 9.18
C LEU A 515 -11.52 11.05 8.24
N ARG A 516 -11.76 10.92 6.93
CA ARG A 516 -10.68 10.78 5.94
C ARG A 516 -9.76 11.99 5.92
N LYS A 517 -10.33 13.20 5.90
CA LYS A 517 -9.58 14.46 5.94
C LYS A 517 -8.81 14.60 7.24
N TYR A 518 -9.42 14.23 8.38
CA TYR A 518 -8.77 14.24 9.68
C TYR A 518 -7.55 13.32 9.73
N ILE A 519 -7.70 12.06 9.29
CA ILE A 519 -6.60 11.09 9.27
C ILE A 519 -5.48 11.55 8.33
N ALA A 520 -5.84 12.06 7.15
CA ALA A 520 -4.88 12.58 6.18
C ALA A 520 -4.08 13.78 6.76
N TYR A 521 -4.78 14.73 7.37
CA TYR A 521 -4.16 15.90 8.02
C TYR A 521 -3.21 15.47 9.15
N ALA A 522 -3.68 14.61 10.05
CA ALA A 522 -2.88 14.14 11.18
C ALA A 522 -1.61 13.40 10.75
N LYS A 523 -1.70 12.56 9.70
CA LYS A 523 -0.53 11.80 9.19
C LYS A 523 0.48 12.68 8.47
N SER A 524 0.05 13.74 7.80
CA SER A 524 0.93 14.63 7.05
C SER A 524 1.58 15.74 7.89
N HIS A 525 0.92 16.19 8.96
CA HIS A 525 1.37 17.37 9.71
C HIS A 525 1.84 17.07 11.13
N VAL A 526 1.48 15.92 11.74
CA VAL A 526 1.75 15.67 13.15
C VAL A 526 2.77 14.54 13.32
N PHE A 527 3.91 14.88 13.95
CA PHE A 527 5.04 13.95 14.18
C PHE A 527 5.42 13.93 15.67
N PRO A 528 4.67 13.21 16.53
CA PRO A 528 4.85 13.22 17.96
C PRO A 528 6.23 12.76 18.41
N ILE A 529 6.79 13.45 19.39
CA ILE A 529 8.08 13.15 20.01
C ILE A 529 7.82 12.83 21.49
N GLY A 530 8.39 11.72 21.99
CA GLY A 530 8.37 11.34 23.40
C GLY A 530 9.39 12.12 24.23
N ASP A 531 9.18 12.13 25.55
CA ASP A 531 10.12 12.66 26.53
C ASP A 531 10.66 11.54 27.45
N GLU A 532 11.65 11.85 28.30
CA GLU A 532 12.23 10.87 29.22
C GLU A 532 11.21 10.27 30.21
N GLN A 533 10.12 10.99 30.54
CA GLN A 533 9.10 10.50 31.47
C GLN A 533 8.21 9.46 30.79
N THR A 534 7.81 9.73 29.58
CA THR A 534 6.99 8.78 28.76
C THR A 534 7.78 7.53 28.44
N ASP A 535 9.07 7.67 28.07
CA ASP A 535 9.95 6.55 27.81
C ASP A 535 10.19 5.69 29.05
N ALA A 536 10.41 6.30 30.22
CA ALA A 536 10.56 5.60 31.49
C ALA A 536 9.29 4.81 31.84
N MET A 537 8.10 5.37 31.62
CA MET A 537 6.82 4.70 31.90
C MET A 537 6.62 3.48 31.00
N ILE A 538 6.93 3.57 29.72
CA ILE A 538 6.87 2.44 28.79
C ILE A 538 7.86 1.36 29.18
N LEU A 539 9.10 1.75 29.54
CA LEU A 539 10.18 0.85 29.93
C LEU A 539 9.84 0.13 31.25
N ASP A 540 9.34 0.84 32.27
CA ASP A 540 8.95 0.27 33.54
C ASP A 540 7.82 -0.76 33.37
N HIS A 541 6.84 -0.46 32.52
CA HIS A 541 5.76 -1.40 32.22
C HIS A 541 6.30 -2.66 31.52
N TYR A 542 7.15 -2.49 30.51
CA TYR A 542 7.81 -3.59 29.78
C TYR A 542 8.62 -4.47 30.72
N VAL A 543 9.47 -3.88 31.59
CA VAL A 543 10.29 -4.61 32.55
C VAL A 543 9.42 -5.32 33.58
N ARG A 544 8.35 -4.68 34.07
CA ARG A 544 7.38 -5.27 35.01
C ARG A 544 6.75 -6.53 34.44
N ILE A 545 6.22 -6.46 33.22
CA ILE A 545 5.56 -7.63 32.61
C ILE A 545 6.61 -8.72 32.31
N ARG A 546 7.80 -8.34 31.84
CA ARG A 546 8.89 -9.30 31.61
C ARG A 546 9.39 -9.94 32.90
N GLY A 547 9.38 -9.21 34.00
CA GLY A 547 9.75 -9.70 35.34
C GLY A 547 8.74 -10.69 35.95
N LEU A 548 7.49 -10.72 35.45
CA LEU A 548 6.49 -11.74 35.81
C LEU A 548 6.88 -13.13 35.28
N SER A 549 7.79 -13.18 34.29
CA SER A 549 8.42 -14.41 33.82
C SER A 549 9.62 -14.75 34.75
N GLY A 550 9.53 -15.81 35.58
CA GLY A 550 10.63 -16.27 36.44
C GLY A 550 11.76 -16.93 35.63
N LYS A 551 12.90 -17.27 36.28
CA LYS A 551 14.06 -17.89 35.62
C LYS A 551 13.76 -19.18 34.85
N ASP A 552 12.66 -19.88 35.19
CA ASP A 552 12.20 -21.12 34.55
C ASP A 552 10.84 -20.96 33.84
N LYS A 553 10.43 -19.72 33.55
CA LYS A 553 9.15 -19.43 32.92
C LYS A 553 9.31 -18.93 31.48
N PRO A 554 8.39 -19.23 30.59
CA PRO A 554 8.45 -18.74 29.20
C PRO A 554 8.48 -17.20 29.15
N ILE A 555 9.14 -16.68 28.12
CA ILE A 555 9.30 -15.23 27.90
C ILE A 555 7.94 -14.63 27.56
N THR A 556 7.44 -13.74 28.41
CA THR A 556 6.11 -13.18 28.28
C THR A 556 6.01 -12.10 27.18
N ILE A 557 7.09 -11.37 26.92
CA ILE A 557 7.12 -10.23 25.97
C ILE A 557 8.47 -10.16 25.26
N ALA A 558 8.42 -10.00 23.92
CA ALA A 558 9.60 -9.77 23.08
C ALA A 558 9.89 -8.25 22.91
N PRO A 559 11.11 -7.84 22.48
CA PRO A 559 11.42 -6.44 22.19
C PRO A 559 10.47 -5.77 21.18
N ARG A 560 9.90 -6.53 20.26
CA ARG A 560 8.92 -6.03 19.26
C ARG A 560 7.67 -5.42 19.91
N GLN A 561 7.20 -5.96 21.04
CA GLN A 561 6.07 -5.39 21.77
C GLN A 561 6.41 -4.05 22.43
N LEU A 562 7.68 -3.81 22.80
CA LEU A 562 8.12 -2.50 23.26
C LEU A 562 7.95 -1.46 22.13
N GLU A 563 8.39 -1.79 20.93
CA GLU A 563 8.21 -0.94 19.77
C GLU A 563 6.72 -0.73 19.44
N ALA A 564 5.87 -1.74 19.63
CA ALA A 564 4.43 -1.61 19.46
C ALA A 564 3.82 -0.60 20.44
N LEU A 565 4.25 -0.60 21.71
CA LEU A 565 3.81 0.37 22.70
C LEU A 565 4.21 1.80 22.31
N VAL A 566 5.42 2.01 21.81
CA VAL A 566 5.86 3.32 21.30
C VAL A 566 4.97 3.77 20.15
N ARG A 567 4.75 2.90 19.15
CA ARG A 567 3.88 3.21 17.99
C ARG A 567 2.45 3.56 18.40
N LEU A 568 1.88 2.83 19.35
CA LEU A 568 0.52 3.09 19.85
C LEU A 568 0.45 4.42 20.62
N SER A 569 1.50 4.77 21.39
CA SER A 569 1.58 6.04 22.10
C SER A 569 1.70 7.22 21.13
N GLU A 570 2.54 7.08 20.11
CA GLU A 570 2.65 8.05 18.99
C GLU A 570 1.31 8.22 18.26
N ALA A 571 0.64 7.11 17.97
CA ALA A 571 -0.67 7.13 17.33
C ALA A 571 -1.71 7.87 18.19
N SER A 572 -1.71 7.66 19.52
CA SER A 572 -2.60 8.35 20.43
C SER A 572 -2.37 9.87 20.44
N ALA A 573 -1.11 10.31 20.50
CA ALA A 573 -0.76 11.73 20.40
C ALA A 573 -1.18 12.33 19.04
N ARG A 574 -0.99 11.57 17.95
CA ARG A 574 -1.39 11.97 16.61
C ARG A 574 -2.92 12.12 16.48
N VAL A 575 -3.70 11.26 17.12
CA VAL A 575 -5.18 11.41 17.19
C VAL A 575 -5.56 12.76 17.80
N ARG A 576 -4.83 13.25 18.78
CA ARG A 576 -5.07 14.55 19.43
C ARG A 576 -4.41 15.73 18.71
N LEU A 577 -3.78 15.51 17.55
CA LEU A 577 -2.97 16.50 16.82
C LEU A 577 -1.86 17.13 17.68
N SER A 578 -1.28 16.37 18.60
CA SER A 578 -0.20 16.80 19.48
C SER A 578 1.16 16.39 18.94
N ASP A 579 2.12 17.31 18.87
CA ASP A 579 3.50 17.02 18.48
C ASP A 579 4.33 16.39 19.63
N ARG A 580 3.70 16.18 20.80
CA ARG A 580 4.33 15.55 21.97
C ARG A 580 3.46 14.41 22.48
N ILE A 581 4.14 13.33 22.86
CA ILE A 581 3.51 12.21 23.54
C ILE A 581 3.34 12.60 25.01
N GLU A 582 2.11 12.53 25.52
CA GLU A 582 1.80 12.81 26.90
C GLU A 582 1.61 11.52 27.70
N ILE A 583 1.61 11.62 29.03
CA ILE A 583 1.42 10.50 29.96
C ILE A 583 0.07 9.80 29.69
N GLU A 584 -0.96 10.54 29.28
CA GLU A 584 -2.27 9.99 28.96
C GLU A 584 -2.23 9.09 27.70
N ASP A 585 -1.43 9.44 26.71
CA ASP A 585 -1.26 8.64 25.50
C ASP A 585 -0.59 7.31 25.82
N VAL A 586 0.45 7.34 26.65
CA VAL A 586 1.10 6.13 27.13
C VAL A 586 0.13 5.28 27.94
N LYS A 587 -0.64 5.87 28.87
CA LYS A 587 -1.64 5.12 29.66
C LYS A 587 -2.67 4.43 28.77
N ARG A 588 -3.14 5.12 27.71
CA ARG A 588 -4.08 4.55 26.76
C ARG A 588 -3.46 3.38 25.99
N ALA A 589 -2.26 3.56 25.45
CA ALA A 589 -1.53 2.49 24.76
C ALA A 589 -1.34 1.26 25.66
N LEU A 590 -0.94 1.48 26.93
CA LEU A 590 -0.77 0.43 27.92
C LEU A 590 -2.11 -0.27 28.25
N SER A 591 -3.22 0.48 28.39
CA SER A 591 -4.54 -0.11 28.69
C SER A 591 -5.03 -1.03 27.58
N ILE A 592 -4.86 -0.60 26.31
CA ILE A 592 -5.23 -1.41 25.14
C ILE A 592 -4.36 -2.65 25.05
N PHE A 593 -3.05 -2.49 25.25
CA PHE A 593 -2.09 -3.59 25.24
C PHE A 593 -2.38 -4.61 26.37
N ASP A 594 -2.63 -4.15 27.59
CA ASP A 594 -2.99 -5.02 28.73
C ASP A 594 -4.30 -5.75 28.49
N ALA A 595 -5.30 -5.09 27.88
CA ALA A 595 -6.57 -5.72 27.51
C ALA A 595 -6.36 -6.83 26.47
N CYS A 596 -5.51 -6.58 25.46
CA CYS A 596 -5.11 -7.58 24.48
C CYS A 596 -4.38 -8.76 25.14
N MET A 597 -3.39 -8.48 25.99
CA MET A 597 -2.59 -9.49 26.68
C MET A 597 -3.44 -10.35 27.63
N LYS A 598 -4.42 -9.76 28.32
CA LYS A 598 -5.34 -10.53 29.17
C LYS A 598 -6.17 -11.53 28.37
N GLN A 599 -6.55 -11.18 27.15
CA GLN A 599 -7.32 -12.12 26.30
C GLN A 599 -6.44 -13.24 25.73
N VAL A 600 -5.19 -12.94 25.35
CA VAL A 600 -4.34 -13.83 24.57
C VAL A 600 -3.42 -14.69 25.45
N ALA A 601 -2.83 -14.13 26.49
CA ALA A 601 -1.74 -14.73 27.26
C ALA A 601 -2.12 -15.15 28.68
N TYR A 602 -3.33 -14.82 29.14
CA TYR A 602 -3.76 -15.13 30.50
C TYR A 602 -4.16 -16.60 30.63
N ASP A 603 -3.44 -17.33 31.50
CA ASP A 603 -3.81 -18.68 31.90
C ASP A 603 -4.63 -18.63 33.18
N SER A 604 -5.92 -19.01 33.12
CA SER A 604 -6.82 -19.02 34.26
C SER A 604 -6.45 -20.06 35.34
N GLU A 605 -5.72 -21.13 35.00
CA GLU A 605 -5.29 -22.14 35.96
C GLU A 605 -4.06 -21.71 36.76
N THR A 606 -3.11 -21.01 36.12
CA THR A 606 -1.87 -20.58 36.77
C THR A 606 -1.89 -19.13 37.23
N GLY A 607 -2.86 -18.33 36.75
CA GLY A 607 -2.96 -16.89 37.03
C GLY A 607 -1.83 -16.06 36.40
N MET A 608 -1.13 -16.60 35.40
CA MET A 608 0.06 -16.01 34.79
C MET A 608 -0.12 -15.77 33.29
N PHE A 609 0.71 -14.86 32.76
CA PHE A 609 0.78 -14.59 31.33
C PHE A 609 1.79 -15.53 30.65
N ASP A 610 1.39 -16.25 29.61
CA ASP A 610 2.23 -17.18 28.85
C ASP A 610 2.02 -17.00 27.33
N ILE A 611 2.85 -16.19 26.68
CA ILE A 611 2.83 -16.02 25.24
C ILE A 611 3.30 -17.26 24.48
N ASP A 612 4.16 -18.08 25.06
CA ASP A 612 4.60 -19.34 24.45
C ASP A 612 3.44 -20.32 24.29
N ARG A 613 2.40 -20.20 25.10
CA ARG A 613 1.16 -20.96 24.92
C ARG A 613 0.47 -20.65 23.60
N VAL A 614 0.56 -19.40 23.15
CA VAL A 614 0.06 -18.96 21.84
C VAL A 614 0.98 -19.43 20.73
N MET A 615 2.30 -19.39 20.98
CA MET A 615 3.32 -19.69 19.98
C MET A 615 3.59 -21.18 19.77
N THR A 616 3.53 -22.00 20.83
CA THR A 616 3.94 -23.42 20.81
C THR A 616 2.80 -24.41 20.91
N SER A 617 1.56 -23.95 21.13
CA SER A 617 0.35 -24.76 21.27
C SER A 617 0.38 -25.79 22.44
N THR A 618 1.40 -25.75 23.31
CA THR A 618 1.58 -26.74 24.39
C THR A 618 1.61 -26.04 25.74
N PRO A 619 0.65 -26.33 26.67
CA PRO A 619 0.68 -25.78 28.00
C PRO A 619 1.99 -26.13 28.72
N LYS A 620 2.49 -25.21 29.55
CA LYS A 620 3.73 -25.43 30.34
C LYS A 620 3.68 -26.73 31.13
N LYS A 621 2.56 -27.00 31.79
CA LYS A 621 2.33 -28.26 32.56
C LYS A 621 2.51 -29.49 31.67
N THR A 622 2.10 -29.43 30.41
CA THR A 622 2.28 -30.54 29.47
C THR A 622 3.74 -30.66 29.02
N ARG A 623 4.45 -29.53 28.77
CA ARG A 623 5.91 -29.55 28.47
C ARG A 623 6.72 -30.06 29.64
N ASP A 624 6.46 -29.56 30.83
CA ASP A 624 7.13 -30.01 32.05
C ASP A 624 6.86 -31.51 32.30
N ASN A 625 5.63 -31.94 32.02
CA ASN A 625 5.28 -33.37 32.10
C ASN A 625 5.99 -34.22 31.03
N VAL A 626 6.13 -33.72 29.80
CA VAL A 626 6.85 -34.38 28.73
C VAL A 626 8.36 -34.41 29.05
N VAL A 627 8.94 -33.32 29.52
CA VAL A 627 10.34 -33.28 29.97
C VAL A 627 10.58 -34.25 31.11
N ALA A 628 9.71 -34.25 32.13
CA ALA A 628 9.76 -35.23 33.22
C ALA A 628 9.63 -36.69 32.73
N LEU A 629 8.75 -36.93 31.76
CA LEU A 629 8.61 -38.23 31.11
C LEU A 629 9.90 -38.62 30.37
N LEU A 630 10.52 -37.72 29.61
CA LEU A 630 11.76 -38.00 28.89
C LEU A 630 12.90 -38.31 29.87
N ASP A 631 13.02 -37.58 30.98
CA ASP A 631 14.03 -37.82 32.00
C ASP A 631 13.79 -39.17 32.71
N ILE A 632 12.55 -39.55 32.97
CA ILE A 632 12.18 -40.84 33.51
C ILE A 632 12.52 -41.96 32.52
N VAL A 633 12.19 -41.80 31.23
CA VAL A 633 12.55 -42.80 30.21
C VAL A 633 14.06 -42.95 30.08
N ARG A 634 14.83 -41.85 30.08
CA ARG A 634 16.31 -41.88 30.07
C ARG A 634 16.90 -42.52 31.31
N LYS A 635 16.31 -42.26 32.48
CA LYS A 635 16.77 -42.81 33.76
C LYS A 635 16.59 -44.33 33.87
N HIS A 636 15.51 -44.84 33.28
CA HIS A 636 15.20 -46.28 33.29
C HIS A 636 15.62 -47.01 32.01
N ALA A 637 16.27 -46.30 31.08
CA ALA A 637 16.81 -46.88 29.86
C ALA A 637 17.93 -47.89 30.15
N ASP A 638 17.83 -49.05 29.52
CA ASP A 638 18.88 -50.09 29.52
C ASP A 638 20.09 -49.68 28.66
N GLY A 639 21.11 -50.54 28.60
CA GLY A 639 22.29 -50.28 27.77
C GLY A 639 22.04 -50.11 26.27
N LEU A 640 20.80 -50.36 25.78
CA LEU A 640 20.34 -50.18 24.42
C LEU A 640 19.38 -48.98 24.28
N GLY A 641 19.13 -48.24 25.38
CA GLY A 641 18.26 -47.04 25.41
C GLY A 641 16.75 -47.32 25.52
N TYR A 642 16.36 -48.52 25.99
CA TYR A 642 14.93 -48.89 26.13
C TYR A 642 14.53 -48.88 27.62
N ALA A 643 13.37 -48.29 27.94
CA ALA A 643 12.72 -48.36 29.25
C ALA A 643 11.39 -49.13 29.11
N THR A 644 11.02 -49.94 30.10
CA THR A 644 9.73 -50.62 30.09
C THR A 644 8.60 -49.66 30.43
N ARG A 645 7.46 -49.74 29.69
CA ARG A 645 6.30 -48.89 29.90
C ARG A 645 5.80 -48.93 31.36
N GLU A 646 5.81 -50.11 31.96
CA GLU A 646 5.41 -50.28 33.37
C GLU A 646 6.31 -49.53 34.35
N GLN A 647 7.64 -49.53 34.17
CA GLN A 647 8.57 -48.78 35.02
C GLN A 647 8.39 -47.29 34.88
N VAL A 648 8.10 -46.81 33.65
CA VAL A 648 7.84 -45.40 33.38
C VAL A 648 6.53 -44.97 34.06
N VAL A 649 5.46 -45.77 33.95
CA VAL A 649 4.17 -45.50 34.60
C VAL A 649 4.34 -45.46 36.13
N ILE A 650 5.02 -46.45 36.75
CA ILE A 650 5.26 -46.48 38.20
C ILE A 650 6.05 -45.21 38.62
N SER A 651 7.05 -44.81 37.85
CA SER A 651 7.83 -43.61 38.19
C SER A 651 7.05 -42.33 38.03
N LEU A 652 6.12 -42.24 37.06
CA LEU A 652 5.19 -41.11 36.92
C LEU A 652 4.20 -41.07 38.08
N MET A 653 3.72 -42.22 38.52
CA MET A 653 2.86 -42.28 39.73
C MET A 653 3.58 -41.84 41.02
N ALA A 654 4.87 -42.12 41.11
CA ALA A 654 5.70 -41.65 42.24
C ALA A 654 5.86 -40.10 42.26
N THR A 655 5.58 -39.41 41.15
CA THR A 655 5.50 -37.94 41.08
C THR A 655 4.13 -37.37 41.41
N GLY A 656 3.16 -38.22 41.84
CA GLY A 656 1.82 -37.81 42.30
C GLY A 656 0.73 -37.85 41.24
N LYS A 657 0.95 -38.50 40.09
CA LYS A 657 -0.04 -38.60 39.01
C LYS A 657 -0.86 -39.90 39.12
N PRO A 658 -2.19 -39.86 38.86
CA PRO A 658 -3.00 -41.08 38.73
C PRO A 658 -2.58 -41.90 37.50
N ILE A 659 -2.86 -43.21 37.50
CA ILE A 659 -2.49 -44.16 36.43
C ILE A 659 -3.03 -43.70 35.07
N ASP A 660 -4.30 -43.32 35.01
CA ASP A 660 -4.95 -42.91 33.78
C ASP A 660 -4.26 -41.67 33.11
N GLU A 661 -3.80 -40.72 33.96
CA GLU A 661 -3.11 -39.52 33.48
C GLU A 661 -1.67 -39.82 33.00
N ALA A 662 -1.02 -40.78 33.68
CA ALA A 662 0.31 -41.24 33.29
C ALA A 662 0.31 -41.99 31.96
N GLU A 663 -0.68 -42.86 31.74
CA GLU A 663 -0.85 -43.58 30.48
C GLU A 663 -1.25 -42.63 29.33
N ALA A 664 -2.20 -41.70 29.57
CA ALA A 664 -2.54 -40.68 28.59
C ALA A 664 -1.36 -39.78 28.20
N LEU A 665 -0.43 -39.48 29.14
CA LEU A 665 0.78 -38.72 28.86
C LEU A 665 1.73 -39.51 27.96
N ILE A 666 1.93 -40.78 28.18
CA ILE A 666 2.78 -41.66 27.36
C ILE A 666 2.18 -41.75 25.94
N ASP A 667 0.89 -41.98 25.83
CA ASP A 667 0.21 -42.09 24.53
C ASP A 667 0.26 -40.79 23.73
N LYS A 668 0.11 -39.63 24.37
CA LYS A 668 0.33 -38.31 23.73
C LYS A 668 1.77 -38.11 23.27
N ALA A 669 2.76 -38.53 24.07
CA ALA A 669 4.17 -38.43 23.71
C ALA A 669 4.56 -39.37 22.55
N LEU A 670 3.90 -40.53 22.44
CA LEU A 670 4.01 -41.44 21.29
C LEU A 670 3.39 -40.81 20.02
N GLN A 671 2.20 -40.22 20.11
CA GLN A 671 1.55 -39.51 19.01
C GLN A 671 2.36 -38.29 18.54
N ALA A 672 2.99 -37.59 19.47
CA ALA A 672 3.87 -36.46 19.18
C ALA A 672 5.26 -36.86 18.67
N THR A 673 5.54 -38.17 18.48
CA THR A 673 6.84 -38.72 18.04
C THR A 673 8.04 -38.29 18.88
N VAL A 674 7.82 -37.90 20.14
CA VAL A 674 8.86 -37.53 21.11
C VAL A 674 9.50 -38.75 21.72
N ILE A 675 8.71 -39.81 21.85
CA ILE A 675 9.15 -41.16 22.21
C ILE A 675 8.62 -42.16 21.20
N MET A 676 9.29 -43.29 21.02
CA MET A 676 8.82 -44.38 20.17
C MET A 676 8.71 -45.68 20.97
N GLU A 677 7.83 -46.57 20.51
CA GLU A 677 7.61 -47.92 21.04
C GLU A 677 8.10 -48.98 20.01
N PRO A 678 9.43 -49.26 19.93
CA PRO A 678 9.98 -50.17 18.93
C PRO A 678 9.54 -51.63 19.09
N ARG A 679 9.20 -51.99 20.34
CA ARG A 679 8.58 -53.29 20.71
C ARG A 679 7.51 -52.98 21.73
N ARG A 680 6.39 -53.72 21.66
CA ARG A 680 5.28 -53.57 22.57
C ARG A 680 5.73 -53.57 24.02
N GLY A 681 5.41 -52.51 24.75
CA GLY A 681 5.79 -52.31 26.15
C GLY A 681 7.19 -51.74 26.40
N TYR A 682 7.97 -51.35 25.35
CA TYR A 682 9.31 -50.76 25.48
C TYR A 682 9.31 -49.34 24.84
N LEU A 683 9.68 -48.36 25.62
CA LEU A 683 9.72 -46.95 25.22
C LEU A 683 11.17 -46.52 25.00
N LYS A 684 11.41 -45.72 23.95
CA LYS A 684 12.69 -45.10 23.65
C LYS A 684 12.48 -43.64 23.29
N VAL A 685 13.39 -42.77 23.73
CA VAL A 685 13.44 -41.38 23.30
C VAL A 685 13.94 -41.31 21.86
N VAL A 686 13.27 -40.54 21.02
CA VAL A 686 13.62 -40.37 19.59
C VAL A 686 14.87 -39.51 19.43
#